data_7751e52cff1de43f43f0489e2e479703
#
_entry.id   7751e52cff1de43f43f0489e2e479703
#
_cell.length_a   1.000
_cell.length_b   1.000
_cell.length_c   1.000
_cell.angle_alpha   90.00
_cell.angle_beta   90.00
_cell.angle_gamma   90.00
#
_symmetry.space_group_name_H-M   'P 1'
#
loop_
_entity.id
_entity.type
_entity.pdbx_description
1 polymer ?
#
loop_
_entity_poly.entity_id
_entity_poly.type
_entity_poly.pdbx_seq_one_letter_code
_entity_poly.pdbx_strand_id
1 'polypeptide(L)'
;MNAVSKLLLSSGIIALVCLSLTAQAPYKSAIAASDVSIELPANSGAAAVWQSLKKLHTRASLIMVTAHPDDEDGGMLTYESRGQGARVALLTLNRGEGGANVMSSDYFDALGLVRTEELLAAGRYYGVDQYWTRVVDYGFSKTMEESLSQWTRDRVLYDVVRVVRMVRPLVITSVFVGGPSDGHGNHQTAGLMAKEVYRLAGDPTVFPDQIRAGLKPWTPLKDYARAPFSRRGGASPLAVNLEIPEGIYDPAFGLNYAQVSREGLGNQKSQNGGTGIPAAGPMMSAYHRFDSRVTAGDKEQSFFDGIDTSLAGIASLAKQGDTAFLVDGLKQINADVEKAMDQFSAAQPAKVAPLLASGLKAMIDLLDRLSRSNLSDDAKYDIAHELNIKRAQFNDALAEALGIAVRATVAPATEPDPRFAMFMGEPDTFRIAIPGQSFGVKVQIINQSSVPVSLRRVALKPVESKWWSISDTKPATGELTPNQPITATFRATVAADSGYTRPYFSRPNVEQPYYDILDERYLNLPLSPYPLSASVELTYDGAPIEVDQVVQTVKRVTGSGQVLEPLVVGPAISVAISPRAGIVPLDSKSFPVTTVVHSNVKGPAKGTLKLELPAGWRSTPESAEFSAAQEGEDHSIAFQVTPANLAKKSYEITAVANYSGKTYREGYQVTGYNGLRPYFLYTTSTYRTSGVDVRVAPGLRVGYIMGSGDDVPASLEHLGIKVSFLTSGDLAGGDLSKYDVIILGVRTYAVRDDLRTYNNRLLDYARNGGVVIVEYNTPEYDHNYGPYPYVMGNNPEEVTDEASKVDILAPANPVFNWPNKITENDFRGWAEERGSKWMQSWDSHYEALLSTHDPGQAPQKGGLLYAKYGKGIYIYNAYAFYRQLPEGVPGAYRIFANMASLPKNPAR
;
A
#
# COMPACT_ATOMS: atom_id res chain seq x y z
N MET A 1 43.79 26.66 32.89
CA MET A 1 42.48 26.25 32.39
C MET A 1 42.30 26.83 30.98
N ASN A 2 42.45 26.27 30.16
CA ASN A 2 43.27 25.46 29.28
C ASN A 2 42.48 25.21 27.97
N ALA A 3 43.14 25.44 26.86
CA ALA A 3 42.70 25.40 25.45
C ALA A 3 41.81 24.20 25.05
N VAL A 4 41.85 23.12 25.84
CA VAL A 4 41.01 21.90 25.60
C VAL A 4 39.53 22.12 25.88
N SER A 5 39.16 23.01 26.81
CA SER A 5 37.74 23.34 27.11
C SER A 5 37.05 24.16 26.02
N LYS A 6 37.84 24.93 25.23
CA LYS A 6 37.27 25.72 24.12
C LYS A 6 37.07 24.88 22.85
N LEU A 7 37.88 23.83 22.66
CA LEU A 7 37.73 22.93 21.52
C LEU A 7 36.53 22.00 21.65
N LEU A 8 36.17 21.60 22.89
CA LEU A 8 35.00 20.77 23.16
C LEU A 8 33.67 21.54 23.06
N LEU A 9 33.66 22.85 23.36
CA LEU A 9 32.48 23.68 23.16
C LEU A 9 32.22 23.99 21.67
N SER A 10 33.27 24.20 20.87
CA SER A 10 33.12 24.43 19.44
C SER A 10 32.67 23.17 18.69
N SER A 11 33.14 21.99 19.09
CA SER A 11 32.71 20.70 18.50
C SER A 11 31.26 20.33 18.89
N GLY A 12 30.82 20.70 20.08
CA GLY A 12 29.44 20.48 20.53
C GLY A 12 28.41 21.39 19.81
N ILE A 13 28.79 22.63 19.50
CA ILE A 13 27.92 23.57 18.78
C ILE A 13 27.83 23.19 17.30
N ILE A 14 28.90 22.72 16.68
CA ILE A 14 28.90 22.24 15.29
C ILE A 14 28.08 20.95 15.18
N ALA A 15 28.16 20.05 16.15
CA ALA A 15 27.35 18.85 16.18
C ALA A 15 25.83 19.14 16.38
N LEU A 16 25.49 20.17 17.20
CA LEU A 16 24.09 20.57 17.39
C LEU A 16 23.51 21.28 16.17
N VAL A 17 24.28 22.07 15.46
CA VAL A 17 23.86 22.74 14.20
C VAL A 17 23.74 21.71 13.07
N CYS A 18 24.59 20.71 13.00
CA CYS A 18 24.44 19.61 12.05
C CYS A 18 23.22 18.73 12.35
N LEU A 19 22.90 18.48 13.64
CA LEU A 19 21.72 17.73 14.04
C LEU A 19 20.39 18.46 13.78
N SER A 20 20.38 19.79 13.89
CA SER A 20 19.17 20.58 13.54
C SER A 20 18.94 20.69 12.03
N LEU A 21 19.98 20.57 11.21
CA LEU A 21 19.87 20.52 9.73
C LEU A 21 19.48 19.11 9.23
N THR A 22 19.73 18.07 10.00
CA THR A 22 19.33 16.70 9.66
C THR A 22 17.92 16.32 10.12
N ALA A 23 17.30 17.14 10.98
CA ALA A 23 15.89 16.97 11.37
C ALA A 23 14.89 17.49 10.33
N GLN A 24 15.35 18.19 9.30
CA GLN A 24 14.56 18.42 8.08
C GLN A 24 14.44 17.09 7.38
N ALA A 25 13.20 16.62 7.17
CA ALA A 25 12.92 15.40 6.44
C ALA A 25 13.84 15.32 5.22
N PRO A 26 14.58 14.22 5.07
CA PRO A 26 15.48 14.09 3.95
C PRO A 26 14.67 14.31 2.68
N TYR A 27 14.99 15.34 1.92
CA TYR A 27 14.38 15.55 0.63
C TYR A 27 14.97 14.53 -0.35
N LYS A 28 14.67 13.30 -0.12
CA LYS A 28 14.66 12.24 -1.13
C LYS A 28 13.21 11.85 -1.28
N SER A 29 12.75 11.77 -2.52
CA SER A 29 11.46 11.18 -2.82
C SER A 29 11.31 9.90 -2.00
N ALA A 30 10.21 9.78 -1.27
CA ALA A 30 9.91 8.56 -0.52
C ALA A 30 9.87 7.33 -1.46
N ILE A 31 9.55 7.56 -2.74
CA ILE A 31 9.58 6.56 -3.81
C ILE A 31 11.02 6.19 -4.16
N ALA A 32 11.90 7.16 -4.41
CA ALA A 32 13.28 6.90 -4.81
C ALA A 32 14.08 6.13 -3.74
N ALA A 33 13.83 6.38 -2.46
CA ALA A 33 14.50 5.69 -1.36
C ALA A 33 14.09 4.23 -1.20
N SER A 34 12.91 3.84 -1.67
CA SER A 34 12.33 2.50 -1.51
C SER A 34 12.16 1.74 -2.84
N ASP A 35 12.26 2.45 -3.97
CA ASP A 35 11.95 1.87 -5.26
C ASP A 35 13.15 1.17 -5.88
N VAL A 36 13.14 -0.14 -5.81
CA VAL A 36 14.12 -1.03 -6.46
C VAL A 36 13.47 -1.91 -7.52
N SER A 37 12.21 -1.63 -7.86
CA SER A 37 11.47 -2.40 -8.85
C SER A 37 11.86 -2.04 -10.28
N ILE A 38 11.19 -2.64 -11.25
CA ILE A 38 11.43 -2.41 -12.68
C ILE A 38 11.34 -0.91 -12.98
N GLU A 39 12.46 -0.36 -13.47
CA GLU A 39 12.53 1.05 -13.83
C GLU A 39 11.65 1.33 -15.04
N LEU A 40 10.93 2.47 -15.00
CA LEU A 40 10.19 2.96 -16.16
C LEU A 40 11.22 3.37 -17.23
N PRO A 41 11.10 2.90 -18.49
CA PRO A 41 12.06 3.26 -19.53
C PRO A 41 12.32 4.76 -19.68
N ALA A 42 11.29 5.59 -19.45
CA ALA A 42 11.39 7.03 -19.49
C ALA A 42 12.14 7.66 -18.28
N ASN A 43 12.47 6.89 -17.27
CA ASN A 43 13.29 7.30 -16.12
C ASN A 43 14.77 6.94 -16.31
N SER A 44 15.17 6.60 -17.53
CA SER A 44 16.55 6.27 -17.87
C SER A 44 17.01 6.99 -19.13
N GLY A 45 18.33 7.18 -19.28
CA GLY A 45 18.96 7.75 -20.47
C GLY A 45 18.49 9.16 -20.79
N ALA A 46 18.31 9.45 -22.07
CA ALA A 46 17.98 10.79 -22.54
C ALA A 46 16.64 11.33 -22.04
N ALA A 47 15.65 10.46 -21.91
CA ALA A 47 14.32 10.85 -21.40
C ALA A 47 14.38 11.29 -19.93
N ALA A 48 15.15 10.59 -19.09
CA ALA A 48 15.34 10.97 -17.69
C ALA A 48 16.05 12.32 -17.59
N VAL A 49 17.16 12.52 -18.33
CA VAL A 49 17.89 13.80 -18.35
C VAL A 49 16.99 14.95 -18.77
N TRP A 50 16.16 14.76 -19.79
CA TRP A 50 15.23 15.81 -20.23
C TRP A 50 14.20 16.17 -19.16
N GLN A 51 13.65 15.18 -18.47
CA GLN A 51 12.73 15.41 -17.36
C GLN A 51 13.42 16.10 -16.18
N SER A 52 14.63 15.70 -15.84
CA SER A 52 15.42 16.34 -14.79
C SER A 52 15.76 17.79 -15.12
N LEU A 53 16.04 18.11 -16.39
CA LEU A 53 16.23 19.50 -16.84
C LEU A 53 14.94 20.33 -16.66
N LYS A 54 13.76 19.79 -17.01
CA LYS A 54 12.47 20.46 -16.74
C LYS A 54 12.30 20.75 -15.25
N LYS A 55 12.58 19.78 -14.39
CA LYS A 55 12.51 19.95 -12.92
C LYS A 55 13.47 20.99 -12.39
N LEU A 56 14.66 21.08 -12.95
CA LEU A 56 15.65 22.09 -12.57
C LEU A 56 15.20 23.50 -12.92
N HIS A 57 14.46 23.69 -14.00
CA HIS A 57 14.06 25.01 -14.52
C HIS A 57 12.99 25.71 -13.66
N THR A 58 12.27 25.01 -12.79
CA THR A 58 11.16 25.56 -12.02
C THR A 58 11.17 25.15 -10.55
N ARG A 59 10.63 26.01 -9.67
CA ARG A 59 10.28 25.68 -8.28
C ARG A 59 8.77 25.39 -8.10
N ALA A 60 8.02 25.28 -9.18
CA ALA A 60 6.62 24.91 -9.12
C ALA A 60 6.42 23.64 -8.29
N SER A 61 5.43 23.67 -7.41
CA SER A 61 5.14 22.52 -6.54
C SER A 61 3.69 22.47 -6.14
N LEU A 62 3.12 21.27 -6.17
CA LEU A 62 1.76 21.03 -5.71
C LEU A 62 1.64 19.72 -4.95
N ILE A 63 0.61 19.60 -4.15
CA ILE A 63 0.19 18.36 -3.50
C ILE A 63 -1.27 18.09 -3.82
N MET A 64 -1.58 16.82 -4.17
CA MET A 64 -2.95 16.35 -4.28
C MET A 64 -3.32 15.53 -3.06
N VAL A 65 -4.51 15.80 -2.49
CA VAL A 65 -5.08 15.06 -1.37
C VAL A 65 -6.21 14.17 -1.89
N THR A 66 -6.09 12.85 -1.64
CA THR A 66 -7.07 11.82 -2.02
C THR A 66 -7.46 10.97 -0.82
N ALA A 67 -8.52 10.19 -0.91
CA ALA A 67 -8.95 9.31 0.17
C ALA A 67 -8.26 7.95 0.10
N HIS A 68 -8.38 7.26 -1.04
CA HIS A 68 -7.86 5.90 -1.24
C HIS A 68 -6.82 5.85 -2.36
N PRO A 69 -5.99 4.81 -2.41
CA PRO A 69 -5.29 4.46 -3.65
C PRO A 69 -6.30 4.20 -4.78
N ASP A 70 -6.10 4.78 -5.96
CA ASP A 70 -6.93 4.78 -7.17
C ASP A 70 -7.87 5.98 -7.38
N ASP A 71 -7.98 6.86 -6.39
CA ASP A 71 -8.77 8.09 -6.52
C ASP A 71 -8.05 9.20 -7.31
N GLU A 72 -6.74 9.12 -7.46
CA GLU A 72 -5.90 10.21 -7.96
C GLU A 72 -6.23 10.58 -9.41
N ASP A 73 -6.12 11.88 -9.73
CA ASP A 73 -6.11 12.37 -11.11
C ASP A 73 -4.73 12.17 -11.73
N GLY A 74 -4.45 10.91 -12.11
CA GLY A 74 -3.14 10.53 -12.63
C GLY A 74 -2.71 11.31 -13.87
N GLY A 75 -3.66 11.74 -14.72
CA GLY A 75 -3.40 12.54 -15.91
C GLY A 75 -2.83 13.90 -15.54
N MET A 76 -3.49 14.63 -14.65
CA MET A 76 -3.02 15.91 -14.13
C MET A 76 -1.67 15.77 -13.41
N LEU A 77 -1.53 14.76 -12.54
CA LEU A 77 -0.28 14.52 -11.82
C LEU A 77 0.89 14.29 -12.79
N THR A 78 0.66 13.50 -13.85
CA THR A 78 1.67 13.21 -14.88
C THR A 78 1.99 14.46 -15.71
N TYR A 79 0.98 15.24 -16.11
CA TYR A 79 1.17 16.49 -16.84
C TYR A 79 2.03 17.48 -16.05
N GLU A 80 1.69 17.72 -14.78
CA GLU A 80 2.42 18.69 -13.95
C GLU A 80 3.84 18.22 -13.63
N SER A 81 4.01 16.95 -13.23
CA SER A 81 5.33 16.46 -12.84
C SER A 81 6.27 16.24 -14.03
N ARG A 82 5.79 15.48 -15.03
CA ARG A 82 6.61 15.06 -16.17
C ARG A 82 6.55 16.02 -17.33
N GLY A 83 5.40 16.64 -17.54
CA GLY A 83 5.19 17.64 -18.57
C GLY A 83 5.82 18.99 -18.20
N GLN A 84 5.44 19.55 -17.07
CA GLN A 84 5.84 20.88 -16.63
C GLN A 84 7.09 20.89 -15.74
N GLY A 85 7.50 19.75 -15.23
CA GLY A 85 8.65 19.64 -14.31
C GLY A 85 8.35 20.11 -12.89
N ALA A 86 7.09 20.31 -12.54
CA ALA A 86 6.71 20.66 -11.19
C ALA A 86 7.06 19.53 -10.21
N ARG A 87 7.36 19.87 -8.96
CA ARG A 87 7.45 18.91 -7.86
C ARG A 87 6.04 18.58 -7.38
N VAL A 88 5.62 17.36 -7.60
CA VAL A 88 4.26 16.91 -7.31
C VAL A 88 4.28 15.86 -6.21
N ALA A 89 3.43 16.06 -5.20
CA ALA A 89 3.20 15.09 -4.15
C ALA A 89 1.75 14.59 -4.17
N LEU A 90 1.58 13.33 -3.80
CA LEU A 90 0.27 12.71 -3.59
C LEU A 90 0.16 12.31 -2.12
N LEU A 91 -0.86 12.81 -1.44
CA LEU A 91 -1.21 12.44 -0.07
C LEU A 91 -2.52 11.66 -0.07
N THR A 92 -2.45 10.41 0.27
CA THR A 92 -3.60 9.50 0.37
C THR A 92 -3.98 9.32 1.84
N LEU A 93 -5.25 9.50 2.22
CA LEU A 93 -5.64 9.46 3.62
C LEU A 93 -5.48 8.06 4.22
N ASN A 94 -5.96 7.02 3.55
CA ASN A 94 -5.86 5.63 4.01
C ASN A 94 -5.17 4.75 2.96
N ARG A 95 -5.02 3.47 3.24
CA ARG A 95 -4.38 2.52 2.32
C ARG A 95 -5.38 1.65 1.55
N GLY A 96 -6.69 1.88 1.74
CA GLY A 96 -7.77 1.13 1.12
C GLY A 96 -7.98 -0.27 1.70
N GLU A 97 -7.77 -0.42 3.00
CA GLU A 97 -7.85 -1.67 3.76
C GLU A 97 -9.25 -2.29 3.72
N GLY A 98 -10.30 -1.44 3.67
CA GLY A 98 -11.71 -1.85 3.59
C GLY A 98 -12.19 -2.20 2.19
N GLY A 99 -11.32 -2.08 1.17
CA GLY A 99 -11.70 -2.38 -0.22
C GLY A 99 -11.90 -3.87 -0.51
N ALA A 100 -12.45 -4.14 -1.69
CA ALA A 100 -12.47 -5.50 -2.25
C ALA A 100 -11.10 -5.84 -2.86
N ASN A 101 -10.81 -7.14 -3.00
CA ASN A 101 -9.62 -7.62 -3.66
C ASN A 101 -9.97 -8.64 -4.76
N VAL A 102 -9.62 -8.34 -6.01
CA VAL A 102 -9.87 -9.24 -7.14
C VAL A 102 -8.67 -10.12 -7.49
N MET A 103 -7.50 -9.89 -6.85
CA MET A 103 -6.25 -10.52 -7.20
C MET A 103 -5.82 -11.62 -6.22
N SER A 104 -6.19 -11.50 -4.94
CA SER A 104 -5.80 -12.44 -3.89
C SER A 104 -6.81 -12.46 -2.75
N SER A 105 -6.59 -13.32 -1.76
CA SER A 105 -7.35 -13.37 -0.51
C SER A 105 -6.79 -12.46 0.59
N ASP A 106 -5.95 -11.50 0.24
CA ASP A 106 -5.46 -10.50 1.19
C ASP A 106 -6.55 -9.47 1.45
N TYR A 107 -6.98 -9.35 2.69
CA TYR A 107 -7.96 -8.37 3.18
C TYR A 107 -7.37 -7.55 4.33
N PHE A 108 -8.02 -6.45 4.67
CA PHE A 108 -7.66 -5.57 5.78
C PHE A 108 -6.21 -5.06 5.65
N ASP A 109 -5.39 -5.17 6.67
CA ASP A 109 -4.02 -4.66 6.67
C ASP A 109 -3.15 -5.27 5.57
N ALA A 110 -3.40 -6.53 5.20
CA ALA A 110 -2.72 -7.17 4.08
C ALA A 110 -3.08 -6.48 2.75
N LEU A 111 -4.35 -6.18 2.53
CA LEU A 111 -4.81 -5.43 1.36
C LEU A 111 -4.25 -4.00 1.36
N GLY A 112 -4.21 -3.34 2.51
CA GLY A 112 -3.60 -2.02 2.65
C GLY A 112 -2.13 -1.98 2.21
N LEU A 113 -1.35 -3.02 2.52
CA LEU A 113 0.03 -3.16 2.02
C LEU A 113 0.07 -3.42 0.51
N VAL A 114 -0.81 -4.28 -0.01
CA VAL A 114 -0.94 -4.53 -1.45
C VAL A 114 -1.24 -3.24 -2.20
N ARG A 115 -2.26 -2.50 -1.78
CA ARG A 115 -2.66 -1.23 -2.43
C ARG A 115 -1.62 -0.12 -2.26
N THR A 116 -0.85 -0.13 -1.18
CA THR A 116 0.31 0.76 -1.01
C THR A 116 1.36 0.49 -2.08
N GLU A 117 1.74 -0.78 -2.29
CA GLU A 117 2.72 -1.15 -3.32
C GLU A 117 2.18 -0.91 -4.74
N GLU A 118 0.90 -1.12 -4.99
CA GLU A 118 0.24 -0.80 -6.25
C GLU A 118 0.28 0.70 -6.56
N LEU A 119 -0.04 1.55 -5.58
CA LEU A 119 0.00 3.00 -5.76
C LEU A 119 1.44 3.51 -5.88
N LEU A 120 2.41 2.91 -5.18
CA LEU A 120 3.82 3.21 -5.38
C LEU A 120 4.26 2.86 -6.82
N ALA A 121 3.78 1.75 -7.36
CA ALA A 121 4.02 1.38 -8.74
C ALA A 121 3.40 2.38 -9.73
N ALA A 122 2.14 2.79 -9.51
CA ALA A 122 1.46 3.80 -10.31
C ALA A 122 2.18 5.17 -10.25
N GLY A 123 2.59 5.58 -9.05
CA GLY A 123 3.27 6.86 -8.82
C GLY A 123 4.59 6.99 -9.57
N ARG A 124 5.26 5.89 -9.91
CA ARG A 124 6.44 5.94 -10.80
C ARG A 124 6.09 6.46 -12.20
N TYR A 125 4.93 6.07 -12.72
CA TYR A 125 4.44 6.60 -13.99
C TYR A 125 4.07 8.07 -13.85
N TYR A 126 3.36 8.43 -12.80
CA TYR A 126 2.98 9.83 -12.55
C TYR A 126 4.20 10.74 -12.26
N GLY A 127 5.27 10.21 -11.71
CA GLY A 127 6.47 10.97 -11.32
C GLY A 127 6.27 11.80 -10.06
N VAL A 128 5.57 11.26 -9.06
CA VAL A 128 5.15 11.93 -7.82
C VAL A 128 5.77 11.32 -6.58
N ASP A 129 5.97 12.15 -5.54
CA ASP A 129 6.28 11.71 -4.20
C ASP A 129 4.99 11.34 -3.46
N GLN A 130 5.00 10.27 -2.68
CA GLN A 130 3.77 9.76 -2.06
C GLN A 130 3.86 9.72 -0.54
N TYR A 131 2.74 10.09 0.09
CA TYR A 131 2.58 10.17 1.54
C TYR A 131 1.22 9.62 1.97
N TRP A 132 1.16 9.09 3.20
CA TRP A 132 -0.09 8.58 3.79
C TRP A 132 -0.31 9.17 5.18
N THR A 133 -1.58 9.27 5.57
CA THR A 133 -1.93 9.47 6.95
C THR A 133 -1.97 8.13 7.69
N ARG A 134 -2.20 8.16 9.00
CA ARG A 134 -2.34 6.95 9.82
C ARG A 134 -3.74 6.39 9.89
N VAL A 135 -4.75 7.01 9.28
CA VAL A 135 -6.10 6.48 9.32
C VAL A 135 -6.24 5.27 8.40
N VAL A 136 -7.15 4.41 8.76
CA VAL A 136 -7.40 3.13 8.10
C VAL A 136 -8.75 3.20 7.40
N ASP A 137 -8.85 2.61 6.22
CA ASP A 137 -10.12 2.42 5.54
C ASP A 137 -10.94 1.36 6.29
N TYR A 138 -12.13 1.74 6.71
CA TYR A 138 -13.08 0.89 7.42
C TYR A 138 -14.26 0.47 6.52
N GLY A 139 -14.07 0.53 5.20
CA GLY A 139 -15.07 0.22 4.19
C GLY A 139 -15.82 1.46 3.68
N PHE A 140 -16.90 1.25 2.97
CA PHE A 140 -17.69 2.33 2.39
C PHE A 140 -18.38 3.14 3.47
N SER A 141 -18.33 4.47 3.37
CA SER A 141 -19.09 5.40 4.22
C SER A 141 -19.95 6.31 3.34
N LYS A 142 -21.08 6.76 3.86
CA LYS A 142 -22.04 7.56 3.07
C LYS A 142 -21.90 9.05 3.31
N THR A 143 -21.39 9.45 4.47
CA THR A 143 -21.28 10.85 4.86
C THR A 143 -19.92 11.17 5.46
N MET A 144 -19.55 12.43 5.38
CA MET A 144 -18.35 12.96 6.03
C MET A 144 -18.40 12.82 7.55
N GLU A 145 -19.59 12.98 8.12
CA GLU A 145 -19.81 12.85 9.56
C GLU A 145 -19.51 11.42 10.04
N GLU A 146 -19.89 10.41 9.25
CA GLU A 146 -19.54 9.01 9.51
C GLU A 146 -18.01 8.84 9.52
N SER A 147 -17.32 9.29 8.48
CA SER A 147 -15.87 9.20 8.40
C SER A 147 -15.16 9.92 9.55
N LEU A 148 -15.62 11.12 9.91
CA LEU A 148 -15.03 11.88 11.01
C LEU A 148 -15.36 11.28 12.38
N SER A 149 -16.45 10.54 12.52
CA SER A 149 -16.75 9.80 13.76
C SER A 149 -15.76 8.65 14.00
N GLN A 150 -15.34 7.98 12.93
CA GLN A 150 -14.34 6.91 12.97
C GLN A 150 -12.91 7.46 13.15
N TRP A 151 -12.49 8.35 12.27
CA TRP A 151 -11.11 8.82 12.21
C TRP A 151 -10.75 9.91 13.21
N THR A 152 -11.72 10.70 13.64
CA THR A 152 -11.63 11.99 14.30
C THR A 152 -10.93 13.05 13.42
N ARG A 153 -11.56 14.24 13.32
CA ARG A 153 -11.06 15.34 12.49
C ARG A 153 -9.59 15.66 12.78
N ASP A 154 -9.25 15.81 14.07
CA ASP A 154 -7.93 16.27 14.47
C ASP A 154 -6.83 15.23 14.17
N ARG A 155 -7.13 13.93 14.18
CA ARG A 155 -6.14 12.91 13.80
C ARG A 155 -5.80 12.97 12.32
N VAL A 156 -6.81 13.08 11.45
CA VAL A 156 -6.58 13.21 10.00
C VAL A 156 -5.85 14.51 9.71
N LEU A 157 -6.36 15.63 10.25
CA LEU A 157 -5.79 16.95 10.01
C LEU A 157 -4.35 17.07 10.52
N TYR A 158 -4.01 16.42 11.65
CA TYR A 158 -2.64 16.38 12.16
C TYR A 158 -1.66 15.86 11.11
N ASP A 159 -1.97 14.72 10.51
CA ASP A 159 -1.11 14.08 9.52
C ASP A 159 -1.06 14.90 8.23
N VAL A 160 -2.20 15.43 7.76
CA VAL A 160 -2.27 16.25 6.54
C VAL A 160 -1.47 17.55 6.71
N VAL A 161 -1.61 18.24 7.86
CA VAL A 161 -0.81 19.43 8.19
C VAL A 161 0.68 19.11 8.26
N ARG A 162 1.03 17.96 8.87
CA ARG A 162 2.42 17.52 8.96
C ARG A 162 3.03 17.32 7.58
N VAL A 163 2.35 16.63 6.68
CA VAL A 163 2.82 16.42 5.31
C VAL A 163 2.97 17.74 4.55
N VAL A 164 2.00 18.64 4.64
CA VAL A 164 2.12 19.95 3.97
C VAL A 164 3.28 20.79 4.52
N ARG A 165 3.56 20.73 5.83
CA ARG A 165 4.74 21.36 6.44
C ARG A 165 6.06 20.70 6.02
N MET A 166 6.07 19.41 5.74
CA MET A 166 7.22 18.67 5.22
C MET A 166 7.48 18.97 3.73
N VAL A 167 6.42 18.88 2.92
CA VAL A 167 6.49 18.99 1.46
C VAL A 167 6.59 20.45 1.01
N ARG A 168 5.92 21.37 1.71
CA ARG A 168 5.88 22.81 1.45
C ARG A 168 5.42 23.14 0.02
N PRO A 169 4.25 22.65 -0.41
CA PRO A 169 3.75 22.89 -1.77
C PRO A 169 3.27 24.33 -1.94
N LEU A 170 3.40 24.88 -3.14
CA LEU A 170 2.82 26.17 -3.49
C LEU A 170 1.30 26.09 -3.67
N VAL A 171 0.81 24.95 -4.13
CA VAL A 171 -0.61 24.72 -4.43
C VAL A 171 -1.09 23.43 -3.74
N ILE A 172 -2.29 23.51 -3.17
CA ILE A 172 -3.05 22.36 -2.71
C ILE A 172 -4.08 21.99 -3.79
N THR A 173 -4.22 20.72 -4.08
CA THR A 173 -5.28 20.19 -4.94
C THR A 173 -5.97 19.00 -4.29
N SER A 174 -7.18 18.70 -4.71
CA SER A 174 -7.88 17.44 -4.39
C SER A 174 -8.73 17.00 -5.57
N VAL A 175 -8.99 15.71 -5.68
CA VAL A 175 -10.01 15.19 -6.59
C VAL A 175 -11.41 15.52 -6.08
N PHE A 176 -11.56 15.71 -4.77
CA PHE A 176 -12.83 15.85 -4.08
C PHE A 176 -13.08 17.28 -3.62
N VAL A 177 -14.35 17.69 -3.71
CA VAL A 177 -14.76 19.05 -3.33
C VAL A 177 -15.11 19.21 -1.85
N GLY A 178 -15.13 18.11 -1.09
CA GLY A 178 -15.46 18.12 0.35
C GLY A 178 -16.94 18.33 0.60
N GLY A 179 -17.80 17.55 -0.03
CA GLY A 179 -19.24 17.61 0.14
C GLY A 179 -19.98 16.43 -0.49
N PRO A 180 -21.30 16.34 -0.35
CA PRO A 180 -22.11 15.19 -0.77
C PRO A 180 -21.99 14.78 -2.24
N SER A 181 -21.54 15.69 -3.11
CA SER A 181 -21.28 15.36 -4.53
C SER A 181 -20.14 14.36 -4.72
N ASP A 182 -19.26 14.21 -3.74
CA ASP A 182 -18.14 13.28 -3.77
C ASP A 182 -18.59 11.84 -3.50
N GLY A 183 -19.83 11.65 -3.04
CA GLY A 183 -20.46 10.36 -2.81
C GLY A 183 -20.00 9.68 -1.53
N HIS A 184 -18.82 9.10 -1.51
CA HIS A 184 -18.23 8.41 -0.35
C HIS A 184 -17.84 9.40 0.77
N GLY A 185 -18.08 9.08 2.03
CA GLY A 185 -17.73 9.93 3.17
C GLY A 185 -16.22 10.17 3.30
N ASN A 186 -15.40 9.15 3.02
CA ASN A 186 -13.94 9.28 2.99
C ASN A 186 -13.49 10.28 1.92
N HIS A 187 -14.13 10.28 0.75
CA HIS A 187 -13.89 11.27 -0.32
C HIS A 187 -14.25 12.70 0.14
N GLN A 188 -15.42 12.85 0.77
CA GLN A 188 -15.84 14.15 1.32
C GLN A 188 -14.84 14.64 2.36
N THR A 189 -14.33 13.75 3.20
CA THR A 189 -13.31 14.07 4.21
C THR A 189 -11.98 14.48 3.56
N ALA A 190 -11.54 13.82 2.49
CA ALA A 190 -10.32 14.21 1.78
C ALA A 190 -10.42 15.63 1.20
N GLY A 191 -11.55 15.96 0.57
CA GLY A 191 -11.79 17.31 0.07
C GLY A 191 -11.90 18.37 1.18
N LEU A 192 -12.47 18.02 2.34
CA LEU A 192 -12.47 18.89 3.52
C LEU A 192 -11.05 19.13 4.02
N MET A 193 -10.23 18.07 4.15
CA MET A 193 -8.85 18.17 4.64
C MET A 193 -7.98 19.05 3.73
N ALA A 194 -8.17 18.99 2.42
CA ALA A 194 -7.47 19.86 1.48
C ALA A 194 -7.75 21.35 1.76
N LYS A 195 -9.02 21.72 1.95
CA LYS A 195 -9.41 23.09 2.30
C LYS A 195 -8.90 23.53 3.66
N GLU A 196 -8.94 22.64 4.65
CA GLU A 196 -8.50 22.97 6.01
C GLU A 196 -7.00 23.12 6.08
N VAL A 197 -6.22 22.26 5.45
CA VAL A 197 -4.77 22.36 5.48
C VAL A 197 -4.27 23.62 4.77
N TYR A 198 -4.93 24.05 3.68
CA TYR A 198 -4.64 25.31 3.02
C TYR A 198 -4.70 26.48 4.01
N ARG A 199 -5.68 26.47 4.93
CA ARG A 199 -5.88 27.53 5.92
C ARG A 199 -4.96 27.41 7.12
N LEU A 200 -4.70 26.19 7.60
CA LEU A 200 -4.18 25.92 8.92
C LEU A 200 -2.68 25.55 8.94
N ALA A 201 -2.08 25.07 7.85
CA ALA A 201 -0.68 24.64 7.87
C ALA A 201 0.30 25.79 8.14
N GLY A 202 -0.09 27.03 7.82
CA GLY A 202 0.69 28.24 8.10
C GLY A 202 0.56 28.77 9.54
N ASP A 203 -0.34 28.24 10.36
CA ASP A 203 -0.55 28.68 11.73
C ASP A 203 0.32 27.87 12.70
N PRO A 204 1.30 28.49 13.38
CA PRO A 204 2.18 27.79 14.31
C PRO A 204 1.46 27.29 15.58
N THR A 205 0.26 27.79 15.88
CA THR A 205 -0.53 27.35 17.04
C THR A 205 -1.31 26.06 16.77
N VAL A 206 -1.49 25.72 15.50
CA VAL A 206 -2.08 24.45 15.08
C VAL A 206 -1.01 23.35 15.14
N PHE A 207 -1.23 22.34 15.97
CA PHE A 207 -0.29 21.24 16.22
C PHE A 207 1.13 21.73 16.56
N PRO A 208 1.31 22.45 17.68
CA PRO A 208 2.58 23.06 18.05
C PRO A 208 3.68 22.05 18.38
N ASP A 209 3.34 20.81 18.63
CA ASP A 209 4.28 19.68 18.78
C ASP A 209 5.08 19.41 17.50
N GLN A 210 4.47 19.55 16.31
CA GLN A 210 5.17 19.46 15.02
C GLN A 210 6.24 20.56 14.89
N ILE A 211 5.93 21.77 15.39
CA ILE A 211 6.89 22.89 15.40
C ILE A 211 8.04 22.59 16.38
N ARG A 212 7.72 22.06 17.56
CA ARG A 212 8.74 21.62 18.53
C ARG A 212 9.62 20.48 17.99
N ALA A 213 9.07 19.63 17.12
CA ALA A 213 9.81 18.57 16.43
C ALA A 213 10.67 19.08 15.26
N GLY A 214 10.68 20.40 14.97
CA GLY A 214 11.57 21.01 13.98
C GLY A 214 10.92 21.38 12.65
N LEU A 215 9.65 21.04 12.43
CA LEU A 215 8.93 21.52 11.25
C LEU A 215 8.64 23.02 11.39
N LYS A 216 8.49 23.71 10.27
CA LYS A 216 8.10 25.12 10.23
C LYS A 216 6.73 25.28 9.59
N PRO A 217 5.93 26.29 9.99
CA PRO A 217 4.68 26.62 9.32
C PRO A 217 4.90 26.83 7.83
N TRP A 218 3.92 26.44 7.03
CA TRP A 218 3.94 26.69 5.60
C TRP A 218 2.58 27.12 5.09
N THR A 219 2.54 28.19 4.31
CA THR A 219 1.33 28.79 3.77
C THR A 219 1.24 28.53 2.27
N PRO A 220 0.46 27.55 1.82
CA PRO A 220 0.19 27.35 0.40
C PRO A 220 -0.52 28.57 -0.20
N LEU A 221 -0.34 28.82 -1.50
CA LEU A 221 -0.81 30.04 -2.15
C LEU A 221 -2.18 29.89 -2.82
N LYS A 222 -2.53 28.69 -3.26
CA LYS A 222 -3.83 28.40 -3.89
C LYS A 222 -4.38 27.04 -3.48
N ASP A 223 -5.71 26.93 -3.53
CA ASP A 223 -6.47 25.71 -3.23
C ASP A 223 -7.47 25.43 -4.35
N TYR A 224 -7.39 24.20 -4.89
CA TYR A 224 -8.26 23.73 -5.97
C TYR A 224 -8.85 22.36 -5.66
N ALA A 225 -10.01 22.07 -6.28
CA ALA A 225 -10.47 20.71 -6.44
C ALA A 225 -10.92 20.43 -7.86
N ARG A 226 -10.85 19.15 -8.25
CA ARG A 226 -11.39 18.71 -9.53
C ARG A 226 -12.89 19.03 -9.59
N ALA A 227 -13.31 19.67 -10.65
CA ALA A 227 -14.71 20.00 -10.82
C ALA A 227 -15.54 18.73 -11.05
N PRO A 228 -16.60 18.48 -10.28
CA PRO A 228 -17.38 17.26 -10.41
C PRO A 228 -18.00 17.14 -11.79
N PHE A 229 -17.93 15.94 -12.38
CA PHE A 229 -18.69 15.66 -13.60
C PHE A 229 -20.18 15.56 -13.27
N SER A 230 -21.02 16.22 -14.06
CA SER A 230 -22.45 15.95 -14.01
C SER A 230 -22.72 14.56 -14.61
N ARG A 231 -23.18 13.63 -13.78
CA ARG A 231 -23.59 12.28 -14.22
C ARG A 231 -24.69 12.29 -15.30
N ARG A 232 -25.34 13.43 -15.55
CA ARG A 232 -26.40 13.64 -16.54
C ARG A 232 -25.97 14.42 -17.78
N GLY A 233 -24.64 14.58 -18.00
CA GLY A 233 -24.13 15.31 -19.16
C GLY A 233 -24.31 16.84 -19.09
N GLY A 234 -24.62 17.39 -17.91
CA GLY A 234 -24.71 18.83 -17.68
C GLY A 234 -23.35 19.45 -17.27
N ALA A 235 -23.31 20.80 -17.24
CA ALA A 235 -22.15 21.52 -16.71
C ALA A 235 -21.92 21.20 -15.24
N SER A 236 -20.65 21.26 -14.81
CA SER A 236 -20.31 21.16 -13.38
C SER A 236 -21.08 22.20 -12.57
N PRO A 237 -21.55 21.86 -11.36
CA PRO A 237 -22.19 22.86 -10.46
C PRO A 237 -21.20 23.93 -9.98
N LEU A 238 -19.90 23.67 -10.10
CA LEU A 238 -18.83 24.60 -9.74
C LEU A 238 -18.23 25.25 -10.99
N ALA A 239 -17.88 26.51 -10.89
CA ALA A 239 -17.20 27.22 -11.96
C ALA A 239 -15.84 26.58 -12.26
N VAL A 240 -15.56 26.26 -13.50
CA VAL A 240 -14.25 25.78 -13.93
C VAL A 240 -13.32 26.98 -14.09
N ASN A 241 -12.27 27.05 -13.28
CA ASN A 241 -11.26 28.11 -13.36
C ASN A 241 -10.05 27.71 -14.20
N LEU A 242 -9.71 26.41 -14.21
CA LEU A 242 -8.54 25.87 -14.87
C LEU A 242 -8.88 24.55 -15.58
N GLU A 243 -8.34 24.35 -16.78
CA GLU A 243 -8.41 23.09 -17.53
C GLU A 243 -7.00 22.60 -17.82
N ILE A 244 -6.69 21.36 -17.42
CA ILE A 244 -5.38 20.74 -17.59
C ILE A 244 -5.40 19.84 -18.84
N PRO A 245 -4.54 20.10 -19.84
CA PRO A 245 -4.56 19.37 -21.10
C PRO A 245 -3.75 18.06 -21.05
N GLU A 246 -4.32 17.03 -20.50
CA GLU A 246 -3.69 15.71 -20.32
C GLU A 246 -3.43 14.97 -21.62
N GLY A 247 -4.17 15.31 -22.67
CA GLY A 247 -4.07 14.71 -24.01
C GLY A 247 -2.88 15.17 -24.84
N ILE A 248 -1.99 16.01 -24.29
CA ILE A 248 -0.80 16.48 -25.00
C ILE A 248 0.21 15.35 -25.12
N TYR A 249 0.71 15.12 -26.34
CA TYR A 249 1.74 14.14 -26.66
C TYR A 249 3.10 14.60 -26.12
N ASP A 250 3.78 13.73 -25.38
CA ASP A 250 5.18 13.95 -24.97
C ASP A 250 6.09 13.01 -25.77
N PRO A 251 7.00 13.53 -26.59
CA PRO A 251 7.89 12.70 -27.40
C PRO A 251 8.90 11.90 -26.58
N ALA A 252 9.17 12.27 -25.31
CA ALA A 252 10.05 11.49 -24.44
C ALA A 252 9.39 10.16 -23.99
N PHE A 253 8.06 10.11 -23.95
CA PHE A 253 7.30 8.90 -23.66
C PHE A 253 6.79 8.20 -24.92
N GLY A 254 6.59 8.93 -26.02
CA GLY A 254 5.85 8.44 -27.19
C GLY A 254 4.34 8.28 -26.95
N LEU A 255 3.80 8.86 -25.88
CA LEU A 255 2.44 8.81 -25.39
C LEU A 255 1.99 10.21 -24.95
N ASN A 256 0.68 10.43 -24.76
CA ASN A 256 0.20 11.58 -24.04
C ASN A 256 0.14 11.30 -22.52
N TYR A 257 -0.01 12.34 -21.69
CA TYR A 257 0.04 12.21 -20.24
C TYR A 257 -1.09 11.36 -19.67
N ALA A 258 -2.28 11.42 -20.28
CA ALA A 258 -3.40 10.55 -19.90
C ALA A 258 -3.11 9.07 -20.20
N GLN A 259 -2.42 8.76 -21.28
CA GLN A 259 -2.00 7.38 -21.60
C GLN A 259 -0.94 6.89 -20.62
N VAL A 260 0.09 7.69 -20.32
CA VAL A 260 1.11 7.35 -19.33
C VAL A 260 0.48 7.11 -17.96
N SER A 261 -0.45 7.96 -17.55
CA SER A 261 -1.14 7.81 -16.28
C SER A 261 -1.99 6.53 -16.21
N ARG A 262 -2.60 6.14 -17.31
CA ARG A 262 -3.39 4.89 -17.38
C ARG A 262 -2.51 3.63 -17.33
N GLU A 263 -1.30 3.67 -17.86
CA GLU A 263 -0.30 2.62 -17.62
C GLU A 263 0.03 2.51 -16.13
N GLY A 264 0.16 3.66 -15.46
CA GLY A 264 0.34 3.73 -14.01
C GLY A 264 -0.82 3.10 -13.25
N LEU A 265 -2.03 3.61 -13.48
CA LEU A 265 -3.25 3.11 -12.84
C LEU A 265 -3.48 1.60 -13.09
N GLY A 266 -3.02 1.10 -14.24
CA GLY A 266 -3.04 -0.33 -14.57
C GLY A 266 -2.28 -1.23 -13.60
N ASN A 267 -1.45 -0.68 -12.72
CA ASN A 267 -0.79 -1.41 -11.64
C ASN A 267 -1.67 -1.58 -10.40
N GLN A 268 -2.77 -0.84 -10.27
CA GLN A 268 -3.70 -0.94 -9.15
C GLN A 268 -4.74 -2.04 -9.40
N LYS A 269 -4.26 -3.27 -9.52
CA LYS A 269 -5.06 -4.42 -9.99
C LYS A 269 -6.01 -4.96 -8.93
N SER A 270 -5.69 -4.81 -7.65
CA SER A 270 -6.52 -5.38 -6.58
C SER A 270 -7.97 -4.88 -6.63
N GLN A 271 -8.20 -3.63 -7.09
CA GLN A 271 -9.53 -3.06 -7.21
C GLN A 271 -10.23 -3.39 -8.53
N ASN A 272 -9.52 -3.28 -9.66
CA ASN A 272 -10.13 -3.29 -10.99
C ASN A 272 -9.59 -4.40 -11.92
N GLY A 273 -8.65 -5.23 -11.46
CA GLY A 273 -7.99 -6.22 -12.32
C GLY A 273 -7.05 -5.61 -13.37
N GLY A 274 -6.77 -4.31 -13.28
CA GLY A 274 -6.05 -3.51 -14.26
C GLY A 274 -6.95 -2.63 -15.11
N THR A 275 -6.35 -1.72 -15.88
CA THR A 275 -7.09 -0.80 -16.75
C THR A 275 -6.58 -0.81 -18.19
N GLY A 276 -7.44 -0.48 -19.15
CA GLY A 276 -7.04 -0.27 -20.54
C GLY A 276 -6.44 1.11 -20.77
N ILE A 277 -5.48 1.20 -21.71
CA ILE A 277 -4.92 2.47 -22.15
C ILE A 277 -5.90 3.12 -23.13
N PRO A 278 -6.31 4.39 -22.94
CA PRO A 278 -7.22 5.07 -23.85
C PRO A 278 -6.56 5.34 -25.20
N ALA A 279 -7.38 5.51 -26.23
CA ALA A 279 -6.89 6.03 -27.52
C ALA A 279 -6.27 7.44 -27.33
N ALA A 280 -5.26 7.74 -28.14
CA ALA A 280 -4.71 9.10 -28.16
C ALA A 280 -5.77 10.10 -28.63
N GLY A 281 -5.80 11.26 -28.00
CA GLY A 281 -6.74 12.34 -28.34
C GLY A 281 -6.77 13.43 -27.28
N PRO A 282 -7.57 14.47 -27.48
CA PRO A 282 -7.72 15.55 -26.51
C PRO A 282 -8.40 15.00 -25.24
N MET A 283 -7.73 15.20 -24.13
CA MET A 283 -8.26 14.88 -22.79
C MET A 283 -7.94 16.06 -21.88
N MET A 284 -8.92 16.43 -21.05
CA MET A 284 -8.83 17.60 -20.16
C MET A 284 -9.36 17.22 -18.78
N SER A 285 -8.69 17.66 -17.73
CA SER A 285 -9.23 17.68 -16.37
C SER A 285 -9.57 19.12 -15.97
N ALA A 286 -10.78 19.31 -15.44
CA ALA A 286 -11.29 20.63 -15.06
C ALA A 286 -11.19 20.84 -13.55
N TYR A 287 -10.73 22.02 -13.13
CA TYR A 287 -10.51 22.38 -11.73
C TYR A 287 -11.25 23.65 -11.35
N HIS A 288 -11.82 23.60 -10.15
CA HIS A 288 -12.41 24.75 -9.46
C HIS A 288 -11.43 25.26 -8.40
N ARG A 289 -11.19 26.58 -8.38
CA ARG A 289 -10.38 27.24 -7.37
C ARG A 289 -11.24 27.67 -6.20
N PHE A 290 -11.00 27.12 -5.01
CA PHE A 290 -11.70 27.50 -3.79
C PHE A 290 -11.16 28.79 -3.18
N ASP A 291 -9.82 28.97 -3.24
CA ASP A 291 -9.19 30.13 -2.60
C ASP A 291 -7.83 30.44 -3.27
N SER A 292 -7.40 31.71 -3.13
CA SER A 292 -6.10 32.18 -3.62
C SER A 292 -5.58 33.32 -2.77
N ARG A 293 -4.32 33.25 -2.36
CA ARG A 293 -3.59 34.31 -1.67
C ARG A 293 -2.79 35.20 -2.64
N VAL A 294 -2.87 34.91 -3.93
CA VAL A 294 -2.27 35.70 -5.00
C VAL A 294 -3.34 36.18 -5.96
N THR A 295 -3.05 37.24 -6.70
CA THR A 295 -4.00 37.76 -7.72
C THR A 295 -4.17 36.69 -8.80
N ALA A 296 -5.40 36.33 -9.08
CA ALA A 296 -5.75 35.33 -10.07
C ALA A 296 -7.02 35.73 -10.83
N GLY A 297 -7.06 35.46 -12.12
CA GLY A 297 -8.22 35.68 -12.98
C GLY A 297 -9.32 34.63 -12.78
N ASP A 298 -10.51 34.85 -13.34
CA ASP A 298 -11.59 33.86 -13.34
C ASP A 298 -11.23 32.61 -14.15
N LYS A 299 -10.39 32.79 -15.18
CA LYS A 299 -9.80 31.71 -15.98
C LYS A 299 -8.29 31.77 -15.86
N GLU A 300 -7.68 30.60 -15.69
CA GLU A 300 -6.26 30.41 -15.51
C GLU A 300 -5.72 29.42 -16.54
N GLN A 301 -4.44 29.51 -16.84
CA GLN A 301 -3.74 28.63 -17.79
C GLN A 301 -2.95 27.55 -17.05
N SER A 302 -2.64 27.79 -15.78
CA SER A 302 -1.86 26.91 -14.91
C SER A 302 -2.28 27.09 -13.46
N PHE A 303 -2.08 26.08 -12.64
CA PHE A 303 -2.18 26.16 -11.19
C PHE A 303 -1.29 27.28 -10.61
N PHE A 304 -0.24 27.65 -11.34
CA PHE A 304 0.79 28.57 -10.88
C PHE A 304 0.62 29.99 -11.40
N ASP A 305 -0.45 30.34 -12.11
CA ASP A 305 -0.70 31.70 -12.55
C ASP A 305 -0.67 32.67 -11.39
N GLY A 306 0.12 33.76 -11.53
CA GLY A 306 0.36 34.75 -10.47
C GLY A 306 1.37 34.33 -9.40
N ILE A 307 1.98 33.14 -9.52
CA ILE A 307 3.04 32.65 -8.62
C ILE A 307 4.38 32.68 -9.36
N ASP A 308 5.41 33.25 -8.74
CA ASP A 308 6.76 33.18 -9.28
C ASP A 308 7.35 31.77 -9.06
N THR A 309 7.36 30.97 -10.10
CA THR A 309 7.92 29.62 -10.11
C THR A 309 9.36 29.56 -10.64
N SER A 310 9.96 30.69 -10.96
CA SER A 310 11.36 30.75 -11.36
C SER A 310 12.30 30.40 -10.20
N LEU A 311 13.53 29.99 -10.53
CA LEU A 311 14.55 29.77 -9.50
C LEU A 311 14.84 31.05 -8.70
N ALA A 312 14.82 32.24 -9.35
CA ALA A 312 15.00 33.53 -8.68
C ALA A 312 13.93 33.78 -7.61
N GLY A 313 12.71 33.26 -7.79
CA GLY A 313 11.63 33.32 -6.83
C GLY A 313 11.95 32.68 -5.46
N ILE A 314 12.97 31.81 -5.36
CA ILE A 314 13.42 31.28 -4.08
C ILE A 314 13.92 32.42 -3.15
N ALA A 315 14.56 33.46 -3.71
CA ALA A 315 15.05 34.59 -2.92
C ALA A 315 13.92 35.37 -2.23
N SER A 316 12.70 35.35 -2.78
CA SER A 316 11.53 36.04 -2.19
C SER A 316 11.03 35.40 -0.89
N LEU A 317 11.47 34.18 -0.56
CA LEU A 317 11.19 33.53 0.71
C LEU A 317 11.83 34.28 1.89
N ALA A 318 12.92 35.03 1.64
CA ALA A 318 13.45 36.00 2.60
C ALA A 318 12.61 37.27 2.50
N LYS A 319 11.61 37.40 3.34
CA LYS A 319 10.73 38.59 3.38
C LYS A 319 11.48 39.87 3.77
N GLN A 320 12.63 39.75 4.43
CA GLN A 320 13.50 40.83 4.90
C GLN A 320 14.96 40.41 4.85
N GLY A 321 15.86 41.39 4.73
CA GLY A 321 17.31 41.19 4.70
C GLY A 321 17.92 41.30 3.31
N ASP A 322 19.26 41.26 3.25
CA ASP A 322 20.01 41.31 1.99
C ASP A 322 20.00 39.95 1.30
N THR A 323 19.34 39.86 0.17
CA THR A 323 19.23 38.69 -0.67
C THR A 323 19.98 38.80 -2.01
N ALA A 324 20.78 39.84 -2.19
CA ALA A 324 21.49 40.08 -3.47
C ALA A 324 22.33 38.87 -3.90
N PHE A 325 23.03 38.25 -2.94
CA PHE A 325 23.85 37.06 -3.21
C PHE A 325 23.00 35.87 -3.68
N LEU A 326 21.74 35.71 -3.18
CA LEU A 326 20.82 34.68 -3.62
C LEU A 326 20.33 34.95 -5.03
N VAL A 327 19.88 36.17 -5.29
CA VAL A 327 19.35 36.58 -6.59
C VAL A 327 20.41 36.38 -7.69
N ASP A 328 21.65 36.84 -7.44
CA ASP A 328 22.75 36.72 -8.43
C ASP A 328 23.15 35.25 -8.63
N GLY A 329 23.26 34.46 -7.54
CA GLY A 329 23.56 33.03 -7.62
C GLY A 329 22.49 32.26 -8.38
N LEU A 330 21.22 32.49 -8.05
CA LEU A 330 20.09 31.81 -8.70
C LEU A 330 19.93 32.18 -10.17
N LYS A 331 20.21 33.46 -10.55
CA LYS A 331 20.23 33.85 -11.96
C LYS A 331 21.33 33.12 -12.75
N GLN A 332 22.54 32.98 -12.17
CA GLN A 332 23.62 32.24 -12.82
C GLN A 332 23.25 30.77 -12.98
N ILE A 333 22.69 30.14 -11.94
CA ILE A 333 22.24 28.76 -11.98
C ILE A 333 21.13 28.56 -13.03
N ASN A 334 20.17 29.48 -13.10
CA ASN A 334 19.12 29.44 -14.11
C ASN A 334 19.69 29.52 -15.54
N ALA A 335 20.66 30.39 -15.76
CA ALA A 335 21.34 30.50 -17.07
C ALA A 335 22.07 29.19 -17.47
N ASP A 336 22.69 28.51 -16.51
CA ASP A 336 23.30 27.19 -16.75
C ASP A 336 22.23 26.13 -17.09
N VAL A 337 21.05 26.15 -16.43
CA VAL A 337 19.93 25.24 -16.74
C VAL A 337 19.37 25.52 -18.13
N GLU A 338 19.07 26.78 -18.47
CA GLU A 338 18.55 27.17 -19.78
C GLU A 338 19.52 26.73 -20.89
N LYS A 339 20.80 27.01 -20.70
CA LYS A 339 21.83 26.58 -21.64
C LYS A 339 21.94 25.06 -21.76
N ALA A 340 21.75 24.34 -20.66
CA ALA A 340 21.72 22.87 -20.68
C ALA A 340 20.51 22.35 -21.45
N MET A 341 19.32 22.96 -21.29
CA MET A 341 18.15 22.64 -22.08
C MET A 341 18.33 22.90 -23.58
N ASP A 342 18.93 24.03 -23.93
CA ASP A 342 19.24 24.41 -25.34
C ASP A 342 20.26 23.47 -25.98
N GLN A 343 21.22 22.99 -25.21
CA GLN A 343 22.30 22.10 -25.70
C GLN A 343 21.97 20.61 -25.55
N PHE A 344 20.82 20.28 -24.97
CA PHE A 344 20.43 18.91 -24.76
C PHE A 344 20.36 18.14 -26.09
N SER A 345 20.90 16.92 -26.05
CA SER A 345 20.87 16.02 -27.20
C SER A 345 20.54 14.61 -26.72
N ALA A 346 19.44 14.06 -27.22
CA ALA A 346 19.07 12.68 -26.91
C ALA A 346 20.13 11.64 -27.31
N ALA A 347 20.89 11.93 -28.37
CA ALA A 347 21.99 11.06 -28.81
C ALA A 347 23.27 11.17 -27.94
N GLN A 348 23.44 12.27 -27.22
CA GLN A 348 24.62 12.55 -26.40
C GLN A 348 24.23 13.29 -25.12
N PRO A 349 23.51 12.65 -24.18
CA PRO A 349 23.05 13.32 -22.95
C PRO A 349 24.20 13.91 -22.11
N ALA A 350 25.35 13.27 -22.10
CA ALA A 350 26.53 13.75 -21.37
C ALA A 350 27.08 15.13 -21.83
N LYS A 351 26.61 15.67 -22.97
CA LYS A 351 27.00 17.04 -23.38
C LYS A 351 26.58 18.10 -22.38
N VAL A 352 25.51 17.89 -21.63
CA VAL A 352 25.05 18.85 -20.62
C VAL A 352 25.73 18.68 -19.26
N ALA A 353 26.49 17.62 -19.05
CA ALA A 353 27.16 17.34 -17.78
C ALA A 353 28.03 18.47 -17.23
N PRO A 354 28.83 19.20 -18.05
CA PRO A 354 29.60 20.33 -17.54
C PRO A 354 28.72 21.46 -16.97
N LEU A 355 27.59 21.75 -17.59
CA LEU A 355 26.65 22.77 -17.12
C LEU A 355 25.93 22.31 -15.83
N LEU A 356 25.55 21.03 -15.75
CA LEU A 356 24.98 20.45 -14.55
C LEU A 356 25.97 20.42 -13.39
N ALA A 357 27.25 20.13 -13.66
CA ALA A 357 28.30 20.17 -12.67
C ALA A 357 28.57 21.62 -12.17
N SER A 358 28.53 22.60 -13.07
CA SER A 358 28.59 24.02 -12.71
C SER A 358 27.44 24.42 -11.81
N GLY A 359 26.22 24.09 -12.18
CA GLY A 359 25.02 24.36 -11.40
C GLY A 359 25.00 23.67 -10.02
N LEU A 360 25.44 22.41 -9.93
CA LEU A 360 25.58 21.71 -8.66
C LEU A 360 26.58 22.38 -7.71
N LYS A 361 27.78 22.75 -8.22
CA LYS A 361 28.78 23.46 -7.43
C LYS A 361 28.26 24.83 -6.96
N ALA A 362 27.63 25.58 -7.86
CA ALA A 362 27.02 26.87 -7.51
C ALA A 362 25.91 26.73 -6.45
N MET A 363 25.09 25.66 -6.52
CA MET A 363 24.05 25.38 -5.53
C MET A 363 24.64 25.05 -4.16
N ILE A 364 25.74 24.30 -4.10
CA ILE A 364 26.46 23.98 -2.85
C ILE A 364 27.06 25.25 -2.26
N ASP A 365 27.70 26.12 -3.06
CA ASP A 365 28.23 27.41 -2.62
C ASP A 365 27.11 28.32 -2.08
N LEU A 366 25.97 28.33 -2.75
CA LEU A 366 24.84 29.16 -2.36
C LEU A 366 24.24 28.70 -1.01
N LEU A 367 24.15 27.40 -0.73
CA LEU A 367 23.77 26.86 0.57
C LEU A 367 24.77 27.25 1.66
N ASP A 368 26.06 27.21 1.38
CA ASP A 368 27.10 27.59 2.33
C ASP A 368 27.04 29.12 2.63
N ARG A 369 26.88 29.96 1.62
CA ARG A 369 26.67 31.41 1.77
C ARG A 369 25.38 31.72 2.56
N LEU A 370 24.27 31.00 2.27
CA LEU A 370 23.06 31.14 3.01
C LEU A 370 23.23 30.85 4.50
N SER A 371 23.96 29.80 4.83
CA SER A 371 24.20 29.41 6.24
C SER A 371 24.93 30.53 7.02
N ARG A 372 25.87 31.24 6.35
CA ARG A 372 26.65 32.35 6.92
C ARG A 372 25.99 33.72 6.81
N SER A 373 24.85 33.82 6.11
CA SER A 373 24.15 35.08 5.93
C SER A 373 23.52 35.62 7.22
N ASN A 374 23.15 36.90 7.24
CA ASN A 374 22.45 37.55 8.33
C ASN A 374 20.92 37.45 8.21
N LEU A 375 20.41 36.58 7.35
CA LEU A 375 18.96 36.29 7.24
C LEU A 375 18.44 35.64 8.52
N SER A 376 17.16 35.82 8.82
CA SER A 376 16.54 35.15 9.96
C SER A 376 16.55 33.64 9.82
N ASP A 377 16.50 32.91 10.93
CA ASP A 377 16.50 31.44 10.92
C ASP A 377 15.30 30.85 10.14
N ASP A 378 14.15 31.52 10.17
CA ASP A 378 12.99 31.11 9.38
C ASP A 378 13.22 31.30 7.88
N ALA A 379 13.81 32.43 7.47
CA ALA A 379 14.16 32.65 6.07
C ALA A 379 15.23 31.67 5.58
N LYS A 380 16.26 31.41 6.42
CA LYS A 380 17.28 30.39 6.10
C LYS A 380 16.65 29.01 5.95
N TYR A 381 15.72 28.64 6.82
CA TYR A 381 15.02 27.36 6.75
C TYR A 381 14.25 27.25 5.43
N ASP A 382 13.43 28.25 5.11
CA ASP A 382 12.58 28.25 3.91
C ASP A 382 13.41 28.19 2.62
N ILE A 383 14.45 28.98 2.55
CA ILE A 383 15.35 29.02 1.39
C ILE A 383 16.16 27.74 1.29
N ALA A 384 16.75 27.26 2.40
CA ALA A 384 17.53 26.02 2.41
C ALA A 384 16.68 24.81 1.99
N HIS A 385 15.39 24.77 2.32
CA HIS A 385 14.48 23.74 1.85
C HIS A 385 14.49 23.66 0.31
N GLU A 386 14.21 24.76 -0.38
CA GLU A 386 14.19 24.81 -1.85
C GLU A 386 15.57 24.55 -2.48
N LEU A 387 16.64 25.13 -1.90
CA LEU A 387 18.00 24.93 -2.43
C LEU A 387 18.46 23.47 -2.28
N ASN A 388 18.10 22.78 -1.20
CA ASN A 388 18.41 21.37 -1.02
C ASN A 388 17.66 20.49 -2.04
N ILE A 389 16.40 20.83 -2.35
CA ILE A 389 15.66 20.21 -3.43
C ILE A 389 16.43 20.33 -4.75
N LYS A 390 16.80 21.56 -5.10
CA LYS A 390 17.52 21.82 -6.34
C LYS A 390 18.88 21.14 -6.37
N ARG A 391 19.61 21.11 -5.24
CA ARG A 391 20.86 20.38 -5.13
C ARG A 391 20.68 18.89 -5.44
N ALA A 392 19.63 18.24 -4.86
CA ALA A 392 19.33 16.85 -5.13
C ALA A 392 18.97 16.64 -6.61
N GLN A 393 18.14 17.51 -7.20
CA GLN A 393 17.78 17.44 -8.62
C GLN A 393 19.00 17.63 -9.55
N PHE A 394 19.95 18.53 -9.22
CA PHE A 394 21.21 18.65 -9.97
C PHE A 394 22.08 17.41 -9.86
N ASN A 395 22.17 16.83 -8.66
CA ASN A 395 22.89 15.57 -8.43
C ASN A 395 22.34 14.45 -9.32
N ASP A 396 21.01 14.28 -9.32
CA ASP A 396 20.35 13.23 -10.07
C ASP A 396 20.48 13.46 -11.59
N ALA A 397 20.21 14.69 -12.05
CA ALA A 397 20.39 15.07 -13.45
C ALA A 397 21.83 14.83 -13.96
N LEU A 398 22.84 15.13 -13.12
CA LEU A 398 24.25 14.92 -13.49
C LEU A 398 24.58 13.43 -13.53
N ALA A 399 24.13 12.64 -12.58
CA ALA A 399 24.31 11.19 -12.58
C ALA A 399 23.64 10.53 -13.79
N GLU A 400 22.41 10.96 -14.13
CA GLU A 400 21.67 10.51 -15.32
C GLU A 400 22.38 10.90 -16.62
N ALA A 401 22.83 12.17 -16.74
CA ALA A 401 23.54 12.65 -17.92
C ALA A 401 24.86 11.89 -18.17
N LEU A 402 25.53 11.49 -17.09
CA LEU A 402 26.75 10.68 -17.14
C LEU A 402 26.45 9.19 -17.30
N GLY A 403 25.18 8.78 -17.29
CA GLY A 403 24.79 7.38 -17.40
C GLY A 403 25.36 6.51 -16.28
N ILE A 404 25.41 7.03 -15.06
CA ILE A 404 25.91 6.28 -13.90
C ILE A 404 24.86 5.23 -13.52
N ALA A 405 25.25 3.96 -13.59
CA ALA A 405 24.45 2.84 -13.13
C ALA A 405 25.12 2.18 -11.92
N VAL A 406 24.36 1.98 -10.87
CA VAL A 406 24.78 1.31 -9.64
C VAL A 406 23.89 0.09 -9.41
N ARG A 407 24.52 -1.05 -9.16
CA ARG A 407 23.83 -2.29 -8.78
C ARG A 407 24.43 -2.81 -7.47
N ALA A 408 23.63 -2.95 -6.47
CA ALA A 408 24.02 -3.47 -5.16
C ALA A 408 23.27 -4.77 -4.89
N THR A 409 23.99 -5.90 -4.82
CA THR A 409 23.37 -7.23 -4.62
C THR A 409 24.09 -7.99 -3.51
N VAL A 410 23.34 -8.86 -2.85
CA VAL A 410 23.92 -9.92 -2.01
C VAL A 410 24.78 -10.79 -2.90
N ALA A 411 25.99 -11.11 -2.45
CA ALA A 411 26.85 -12.03 -3.17
C ALA A 411 26.33 -13.47 -3.04
N PRO A 412 26.35 -14.27 -4.11
CA PRO A 412 25.97 -15.67 -4.03
C PRO A 412 26.90 -16.44 -3.09
N ALA A 413 26.40 -17.51 -2.50
CA ALA A 413 27.19 -18.37 -1.60
C ALA A 413 28.41 -19.03 -2.30
N THR A 414 28.27 -19.29 -3.61
CA THR A 414 29.33 -19.82 -4.46
C THR A 414 29.36 -19.00 -5.74
N GLU A 415 30.53 -18.51 -6.11
CA GLU A 415 30.72 -17.80 -7.38
C GLU A 415 30.42 -18.73 -8.55
N PRO A 416 29.61 -18.29 -9.52
CA PRO A 416 29.30 -19.08 -10.69
C PRO A 416 30.55 -19.27 -11.55
N ASP A 417 30.63 -20.43 -12.20
CA ASP A 417 31.69 -20.63 -13.23
C ASP A 417 31.49 -19.59 -14.34
N PRO A 418 32.50 -18.74 -14.59
CA PRO A 418 32.41 -17.66 -15.60
C PRO A 418 31.95 -18.13 -16.99
N ARG A 419 32.23 -19.39 -17.34
CA ARG A 419 31.84 -19.98 -18.64
C ARG A 419 30.34 -20.15 -18.79
N PHE A 420 29.63 -20.31 -17.70
CA PHE A 420 28.17 -20.50 -17.69
C PHE A 420 27.42 -19.25 -17.23
N ALA A 421 28.06 -18.30 -16.55
CA ALA A 421 27.44 -17.08 -16.02
C ALA A 421 26.72 -16.27 -17.11
N MET A 422 27.25 -16.26 -18.34
CA MET A 422 26.65 -15.56 -19.47
C MET A 422 25.28 -16.17 -19.88
N PHE A 423 25.09 -17.47 -19.70
CA PHE A 423 23.88 -18.17 -20.10
C PHE A 423 22.90 -18.40 -18.94
N MET A 424 23.44 -18.54 -17.73
CA MET A 424 22.65 -18.90 -16.55
C MET A 424 22.20 -17.70 -15.73
N GLY A 425 22.78 -16.51 -15.98
CA GLY A 425 22.60 -15.34 -15.12
C GLY A 425 23.26 -15.49 -13.76
N GLU A 426 22.97 -14.58 -12.84
CA GLU A 426 23.47 -14.67 -11.46
C GLU A 426 22.76 -15.80 -10.70
N PRO A 427 23.46 -16.54 -9.84
CA PRO A 427 22.83 -17.54 -8.97
C PRO A 427 21.85 -16.89 -7.99
N ASP A 428 20.84 -17.66 -7.61
CA ASP A 428 19.92 -17.27 -6.54
C ASP A 428 20.71 -17.03 -5.25
N THR A 429 20.31 -16.02 -4.50
CA THR A 429 20.79 -15.74 -3.15
C THR A 429 19.77 -16.18 -2.13
N PHE A 430 20.06 -16.02 -0.84
CA PHE A 430 19.03 -16.16 0.18
C PHE A 430 17.96 -15.07 -0.01
N ARG A 431 16.74 -15.32 0.51
CA ARG A 431 15.61 -14.37 0.39
C ARG A 431 15.57 -13.36 1.51
N ILE A 432 15.79 -13.81 2.73
CA ILE A 432 15.66 -13.03 3.97
C ILE A 432 16.94 -13.17 4.76
N ALA A 433 17.55 -12.05 5.17
CA ALA A 433 18.65 -12.09 6.12
C ALA A 433 18.09 -12.33 7.54
N ILE A 434 18.82 -13.11 8.35
CA ILE A 434 18.39 -13.42 9.71
C ILE A 434 19.39 -12.85 10.73
N PRO A 435 18.97 -12.57 11.98
CA PRO A 435 19.85 -12.12 13.04
C PRO A 435 21.04 -13.08 13.28
N GLY A 436 22.25 -12.54 13.29
CA GLY A 436 23.49 -13.30 13.40
C GLY A 436 24.08 -13.76 12.06
N GLN A 437 23.40 -13.58 10.94
CA GLN A 437 23.89 -13.98 9.61
C GLN A 437 24.97 -13.03 9.09
N SER A 438 26.02 -13.61 8.49
CA SER A 438 27.08 -12.89 7.77
C SER A 438 27.07 -13.28 6.30
N PHE A 439 27.13 -12.28 5.41
CA PHE A 439 27.10 -12.51 3.96
C PHE A 439 27.92 -11.44 3.20
N GLY A 440 28.22 -11.73 1.96
CA GLY A 440 28.87 -10.77 1.05
C GLY A 440 27.87 -9.84 0.39
N VAL A 441 28.29 -8.61 0.11
CA VAL A 441 27.55 -7.66 -0.74
C VAL A 441 28.48 -7.19 -1.84
N LYS A 442 28.00 -7.20 -3.09
CA LYS A 442 28.68 -6.67 -4.27
C LYS A 442 28.02 -5.37 -4.68
N VAL A 443 28.81 -4.33 -4.91
CA VAL A 443 28.36 -3.05 -5.47
C VAL A 443 29.11 -2.84 -6.78
N GLN A 444 28.38 -2.91 -7.88
CA GLN A 444 28.92 -2.70 -9.21
C GLN A 444 28.54 -1.29 -9.69
N ILE A 445 29.51 -0.55 -10.19
CA ILE A 445 29.34 0.80 -10.70
C ILE A 445 29.83 0.84 -12.14
N ILE A 446 29.02 1.40 -13.02
CA ILE A 446 29.32 1.58 -14.44
C ILE A 446 29.05 3.02 -14.84
N ASN A 447 30.00 3.62 -15.56
CA ASN A 447 29.81 4.85 -16.30
C ASN A 447 29.48 4.47 -17.76
N GLN A 448 28.28 4.73 -18.21
CA GLN A 448 27.82 4.42 -19.58
C GLN A 448 28.08 5.55 -20.56
N SER A 449 28.54 6.73 -20.10
CA SER A 449 28.91 7.85 -20.96
C SER A 449 30.32 7.69 -21.49
N SER A 450 30.68 8.54 -22.47
CA SER A 450 32.05 8.63 -22.97
C SER A 450 32.96 9.54 -22.15
N VAL A 451 32.44 10.18 -21.10
CA VAL A 451 33.15 11.15 -20.28
C VAL A 451 33.75 10.46 -19.04
N PRO A 452 35.00 10.74 -18.67
CA PRO A 452 35.61 10.13 -17.47
C PRO A 452 34.96 10.68 -16.20
N VAL A 453 34.75 9.82 -15.23
CA VAL A 453 34.16 10.12 -13.91
C VAL A 453 35.02 9.48 -12.83
N SER A 454 35.37 10.22 -11.78
CA SER A 454 36.20 9.68 -10.70
C SER A 454 35.33 9.09 -9.60
N LEU A 455 35.52 7.80 -9.30
CA LEU A 455 34.96 7.12 -8.14
C LEU A 455 35.79 7.46 -6.90
N ARG A 456 35.15 8.06 -5.89
CA ARG A 456 35.81 8.48 -4.65
C ARG A 456 35.65 7.43 -3.56
N ARG A 457 34.46 6.93 -3.39
CA ARG A 457 34.14 6.01 -2.31
C ARG A 457 32.90 5.16 -2.64
N VAL A 458 32.90 3.95 -2.14
CA VAL A 458 31.72 3.11 -2.04
C VAL A 458 31.55 2.70 -0.58
N ALA A 459 30.35 2.80 -0.04
CA ALA A 459 30.05 2.41 1.34
C ALA A 459 28.66 1.75 1.42
N LEU A 460 28.44 0.90 2.40
CA LEU A 460 27.12 0.45 2.76
C LEU A 460 26.56 1.36 3.87
N LYS A 461 25.33 1.84 3.67
CA LYS A 461 24.58 2.68 4.60
C LYS A 461 23.44 1.87 5.23
N PRO A 462 23.58 1.43 6.48
CA PRO A 462 22.46 0.83 7.20
C PRO A 462 21.49 1.91 7.71
N VAL A 463 20.18 1.62 7.71
CA VAL A 463 19.18 2.48 8.33
C VAL A 463 19.35 2.52 9.85
N GLU A 464 19.57 1.37 10.47
CA GLU A 464 19.87 1.22 11.88
C GLU A 464 21.30 0.70 12.08
N SER A 465 22.26 1.59 12.32
CA SER A 465 23.68 1.23 12.40
C SER A 465 23.97 0.14 13.44
N LYS A 466 23.24 0.14 14.56
CA LYS A 466 23.38 -0.88 15.62
C LYS A 466 23.03 -2.30 15.18
N TRP A 467 22.29 -2.46 14.09
CA TRP A 467 21.92 -3.78 13.57
C TRP A 467 22.96 -4.40 12.67
N TRP A 468 24.04 -3.69 12.35
CA TRP A 468 24.98 -4.10 11.33
C TRP A 468 26.43 -3.98 11.76
N SER A 469 27.22 -4.99 11.42
CA SER A 469 28.67 -4.91 11.35
C SER A 469 29.08 -5.02 9.89
N ILE A 470 29.73 -4.00 9.37
CA ILE A 470 30.11 -3.89 7.94
C ILE A 470 31.62 -3.70 7.84
N SER A 471 32.27 -4.45 6.95
CA SER A 471 33.68 -4.29 6.62
C SER A 471 33.91 -4.38 5.12
N ASP A 472 34.81 -3.56 4.62
CA ASP A 472 35.26 -3.62 3.24
C ASP A 472 36.12 -4.87 3.03
N THR A 473 35.83 -5.64 2.01
CA THR A 473 36.65 -6.79 1.61
C THR A 473 37.47 -6.49 0.35
N LYS A 474 36.91 -5.62 -0.50
CA LYS A 474 37.59 -5.07 -1.67
C LYS A 474 37.04 -3.66 -1.92
N PRO A 475 37.72 -2.63 -1.39
CA PRO A 475 37.35 -1.24 -1.67
C PRO A 475 37.59 -0.92 -3.16
N ALA A 476 36.80 0.05 -3.67
CA ALA A 476 36.93 0.49 -5.03
C ALA A 476 37.06 2.02 -5.09
N THR A 477 38.03 2.52 -5.83
CA THR A 477 38.26 3.94 -6.15
C THR A 477 38.92 4.05 -7.50
N GLY A 478 38.97 5.26 -8.06
CA GLY A 478 39.70 5.55 -9.29
C GLY A 478 38.80 6.07 -10.41
N GLU A 479 39.29 6.12 -11.61
CA GLU A 479 38.54 6.60 -12.76
C GLU A 479 37.64 5.50 -13.34
N LEU A 480 36.39 5.83 -13.54
CA LEU A 480 35.44 4.97 -14.23
C LEU A 480 35.61 5.07 -15.72
N THR A 481 36.29 4.09 -16.29
CA THR A 481 36.42 3.96 -17.74
C THR A 481 35.04 3.66 -18.35
N PRO A 482 34.69 4.29 -19.49
CA PRO A 482 33.40 4.05 -20.14
C PRO A 482 33.09 2.56 -20.36
N ASN A 483 31.89 2.14 -19.94
CA ASN A 483 31.41 0.76 -20.04
C ASN A 483 32.30 -0.32 -19.38
N GLN A 484 33.18 0.08 -18.47
CA GLN A 484 33.96 -0.87 -17.67
C GLN A 484 33.44 -0.88 -16.22
N PRO A 485 32.92 -2.00 -15.74
CA PRO A 485 32.41 -2.04 -14.38
C PRO A 485 33.54 -2.03 -13.36
N ILE A 486 33.39 -1.22 -12.32
CA ILE A 486 34.20 -1.34 -11.10
C ILE A 486 33.33 -2.00 -10.04
N THR A 487 33.88 -2.94 -9.28
CA THR A 487 33.15 -3.66 -8.24
C THR A 487 33.82 -3.48 -6.88
N ALA A 488 33.05 -2.96 -5.92
CA ALA A 488 33.40 -3.01 -4.51
C ALA A 488 32.70 -4.22 -3.84
N THR A 489 33.37 -4.83 -2.87
CA THR A 489 32.76 -5.93 -2.11
C THR A 489 32.87 -5.69 -0.61
N PHE A 490 31.86 -6.12 0.09
CA PHE A 490 31.70 -5.94 1.54
C PHE A 490 31.32 -7.25 2.20
N ARG A 491 31.64 -7.35 3.47
CA ARG A 491 31.03 -8.33 4.38
C ARG A 491 30.08 -7.58 5.30
N ALA A 492 28.80 -7.96 5.27
CA ALA A 492 27.78 -7.45 6.16
C ALA A 492 27.35 -8.56 7.12
N THR A 493 27.18 -8.23 8.40
CA THR A 493 26.70 -9.14 9.43
C THR A 493 25.55 -8.48 10.16
N VAL A 494 24.42 -9.17 10.21
CA VAL A 494 23.24 -8.75 10.97
C VAL A 494 23.47 -9.02 12.46
N ALA A 495 23.27 -8.05 13.33
CA ALA A 495 23.41 -8.23 14.78
C ALA A 495 22.42 -9.31 15.28
N ALA A 496 22.85 -10.08 16.30
CA ALA A 496 22.05 -11.19 16.83
C ALA A 496 20.73 -10.72 17.51
N ASP A 497 20.66 -9.47 17.90
CA ASP A 497 19.53 -8.78 18.54
C ASP A 497 18.87 -7.73 17.62
N SER A 498 19.14 -7.78 16.32
CA SER A 498 18.50 -6.88 15.35
C SER A 498 16.99 -7.04 15.35
N GLY A 499 16.29 -5.95 15.01
CA GLY A 499 14.89 -6.00 14.63
C GLY A 499 14.67 -6.59 13.23
N TYR A 500 13.41 -6.60 12.78
CA TYR A 500 13.02 -7.10 11.49
C TYR A 500 12.53 -5.95 10.58
N THR A 501 12.66 -6.15 9.27
CA THR A 501 12.05 -5.26 8.29
C THR A 501 10.55 -5.49 8.30
N ARG A 502 9.79 -4.51 8.79
CA ARG A 502 8.33 -4.57 8.94
C ARG A 502 7.71 -3.19 8.75
N PRO A 503 6.40 -3.06 8.55
CA PRO A 503 5.73 -1.78 8.61
C PRO A 503 6.08 -1.02 9.90
N TYR A 504 6.24 0.30 9.83
CA TYR A 504 6.44 1.16 11.01
C TYR A 504 5.14 1.43 11.75
N PHE A 505 4.06 0.82 11.33
CA PHE A 505 2.72 0.96 11.85
C PHE A 505 2.08 -0.42 12.07
N SER A 506 1.11 -0.49 12.98
CA SER A 506 0.29 -1.67 13.24
C SER A 506 -1.01 -1.27 13.92
N ARG A 507 -1.96 -2.18 14.04
CA ARG A 507 -3.15 -2.01 14.88
C ARG A 507 -3.49 -3.32 15.59
N PRO A 508 -4.12 -3.27 16.78
CA PRO A 508 -4.40 -4.46 17.59
C PRO A 508 -5.51 -5.35 17.00
N ASN A 509 -6.43 -4.76 16.23
CA ASN A 509 -7.56 -5.43 15.61
C ASN A 509 -8.10 -4.62 14.42
N VAL A 510 -8.98 -5.19 13.65
CA VAL A 510 -9.56 -4.58 12.44
C VAL A 510 -10.51 -3.42 12.74
N GLU A 511 -11.06 -3.35 13.96
CA GLU A 511 -12.01 -2.32 14.36
C GLU A 511 -11.32 -0.96 14.69
N GLN A 512 -10.00 -0.96 14.94
CA GLN A 512 -9.30 0.30 15.17
C GLN A 512 -9.15 1.04 13.83
N PRO A 513 -9.77 2.24 13.66
CA PRO A 513 -9.80 2.94 12.38
C PRO A 513 -8.54 3.80 12.13
N TYR A 514 -7.43 3.48 12.78
CA TYR A 514 -6.12 4.10 12.59
C TYR A 514 -5.00 3.17 13.00
N TYR A 515 -3.81 3.40 12.47
CA TYR A 515 -2.61 2.68 12.88
C TYR A 515 -1.92 3.34 14.07
N ASP A 516 -1.46 2.51 15.01
CA ASP A 516 -0.47 2.89 16.00
C ASP A 516 0.90 2.99 15.31
N ILE A 517 1.61 4.07 15.56
CA ILE A 517 2.91 4.33 14.93
C ILE A 517 4.01 3.75 15.81
N LEU A 518 4.71 2.75 15.30
CA LEU A 518 5.79 2.06 16.00
C LEU A 518 7.11 2.85 15.93
N ASP A 519 7.28 3.68 14.88
CA ASP A 519 8.45 4.54 14.71
C ASP A 519 8.04 5.87 14.06
N GLU A 520 7.98 6.90 14.88
CA GLU A 520 7.56 8.26 14.48
C GLU A 520 8.46 8.89 13.39
N ARG A 521 9.70 8.41 13.23
CA ARG A 521 10.60 8.89 12.17
C ARG A 521 10.04 8.66 10.77
N TYR A 522 9.23 7.62 10.62
CA TYR A 522 8.66 7.20 9.33
C TYR A 522 7.20 7.60 9.15
N LEU A 523 6.62 8.29 10.13
CA LEU A 523 5.25 8.77 10.04
C LEU A 523 5.02 9.55 8.74
N ASN A 524 3.98 9.17 8.03
CA ASN A 524 3.54 9.64 6.72
C ASN A 524 4.35 9.10 5.52
N LEU A 525 5.41 8.34 5.70
CA LEU A 525 6.03 7.63 4.59
C LEU A 525 5.15 6.45 4.13
N PRO A 526 5.29 5.98 2.90
CA PRO A 526 4.54 4.83 2.42
C PRO A 526 4.83 3.57 3.24
N LEU A 527 6.09 3.27 3.47
CA LEU A 527 6.58 2.07 4.16
C LEU A 527 7.86 2.40 4.94
N SER A 528 8.30 1.48 5.80
CA SER A 528 9.62 1.54 6.42
C SER A 528 10.73 1.47 5.37
N PRO A 529 11.83 2.21 5.53
CA PRO A 529 12.96 2.10 4.62
C PRO A 529 13.58 0.69 4.68
N TYR A 530 14.12 0.25 3.55
CA TYR A 530 14.86 -1.01 3.49
C TYR A 530 16.15 -0.94 4.32
N PRO A 531 16.56 -2.03 4.96
CA PRO A 531 17.54 -1.98 6.04
C PRO A 531 18.96 -1.61 5.62
N LEU A 532 19.31 -1.79 4.33
CA LEU A 532 20.67 -1.59 3.84
C LEU A 532 20.68 -1.04 2.42
N SER A 533 21.42 0.02 2.19
CA SER A 533 21.74 0.56 0.86
C SER A 533 23.23 0.71 0.65
N ALA A 534 23.64 0.72 -0.61
CA ALA A 534 24.96 1.13 -1.04
C ALA A 534 24.93 2.63 -1.39
N SER A 535 25.96 3.36 -0.98
CA SER A 535 26.20 4.75 -1.36
C SER A 535 27.48 4.84 -2.17
N VAL A 536 27.39 5.47 -3.31
CA VAL A 536 28.49 5.66 -4.25
C VAL A 536 28.79 7.15 -4.39
N GLU A 537 29.96 7.56 -3.95
CA GLU A 537 30.46 8.93 -4.05
C GLU A 537 31.36 9.07 -5.28
N LEU A 538 30.99 9.96 -6.19
CA LEU A 538 31.68 10.22 -7.44
C LEU A 538 32.07 11.70 -7.52
N THR A 539 32.96 12.03 -8.48
CA THR A 539 33.26 13.41 -8.78
C THR A 539 33.42 13.58 -10.31
N TYR A 540 32.77 14.61 -10.83
CA TYR A 540 32.89 15.02 -12.20
C TYR A 540 33.13 16.54 -12.25
N ASP A 541 34.16 17.00 -12.91
CA ASP A 541 34.58 18.43 -13.00
C ASP A 541 34.53 19.15 -11.64
N GLY A 542 35.00 18.48 -10.59
CA GLY A 542 34.99 18.98 -9.21
C GLY A 542 33.60 18.98 -8.51
N ALA A 543 32.53 18.68 -9.21
CA ALA A 543 31.21 18.52 -8.59
C ALA A 543 31.11 17.15 -7.92
N PRO A 544 30.65 17.08 -6.65
CA PRO A 544 30.38 15.81 -5.97
C PRO A 544 29.06 15.24 -6.47
N ILE A 545 29.01 13.93 -6.70
CA ILE A 545 27.81 13.18 -7.08
C ILE A 545 27.64 12.04 -6.07
N GLU A 546 26.44 11.85 -5.58
CA GLU A 546 26.10 10.73 -4.70
C GLU A 546 24.95 9.94 -5.31
N VAL A 547 25.16 8.61 -5.44
CA VAL A 547 24.13 7.69 -5.91
C VAL A 547 23.92 6.61 -4.85
N ASP A 548 22.71 6.51 -4.35
CA ASP A 548 22.32 5.46 -3.39
C ASP A 548 21.51 4.38 -4.10
N GLN A 549 21.78 3.12 -3.77
CA GLN A 549 21.08 1.96 -4.28
C GLN A 549 20.73 0.98 -3.15
N VAL A 550 19.49 0.61 -3.01
CA VAL A 550 19.07 -0.43 -2.04
C VAL A 550 19.79 -1.73 -2.38
N VAL A 551 20.30 -2.43 -1.37
CA VAL A 551 20.88 -3.76 -1.54
C VAL A 551 19.76 -4.75 -1.82
N GLN A 552 19.95 -5.58 -2.86
CA GLN A 552 18.95 -6.51 -3.38
C GLN A 552 19.42 -7.96 -3.25
N THR A 553 18.46 -8.85 -3.09
CA THR A 553 18.62 -10.30 -3.27
C THR A 553 18.28 -10.68 -4.71
N VAL A 554 18.77 -11.81 -5.14
CA VAL A 554 18.57 -12.34 -6.50
C VAL A 554 17.76 -13.62 -6.43
N LYS A 555 16.70 -13.72 -7.21
CA LYS A 555 15.80 -14.87 -7.23
C LYS A 555 15.35 -15.18 -8.66
N ARG A 556 15.32 -16.46 -9.00
CA ARG A 556 14.71 -16.92 -10.24
C ARG A 556 13.23 -17.24 -10.03
N VAL A 557 12.38 -16.65 -10.81
CA VAL A 557 10.91 -16.85 -10.78
C VAL A 557 10.47 -17.40 -12.13
N THR A 558 9.80 -18.53 -12.12
CA THR A 558 9.26 -19.13 -13.35
C THR A 558 8.28 -18.17 -14.03
N GLY A 559 8.48 -17.91 -15.31
CA GLY A 559 7.69 -16.98 -16.11
C GLY A 559 8.18 -15.52 -16.05
N SER A 560 8.96 -15.14 -15.03
CA SER A 560 9.53 -13.78 -14.89
C SER A 560 11.04 -13.73 -15.08
N GLY A 561 11.72 -14.88 -15.04
CA GLY A 561 13.17 -14.95 -15.13
C GLY A 561 13.86 -14.57 -13.83
N GLN A 562 14.93 -13.79 -13.91
CA GLN A 562 15.67 -13.33 -12.76
C GLN A 562 15.01 -12.05 -12.21
N VAL A 563 14.64 -12.08 -10.94
CA VAL A 563 14.01 -10.95 -10.23
C VAL A 563 14.95 -10.48 -9.12
N LEU A 564 15.05 -9.17 -8.98
CA LEU A 564 15.76 -8.49 -7.89
C LEU A 564 14.73 -8.02 -6.86
N GLU A 565 14.91 -8.44 -5.61
CA GLU A 565 14.03 -8.02 -4.51
C GLU A 565 14.86 -7.28 -3.46
N PRO A 566 14.31 -6.25 -2.79
CA PRO A 566 15.03 -5.58 -1.71
C PRO A 566 15.45 -6.56 -0.63
N LEU A 567 16.67 -6.40 -0.11
CA LEU A 567 17.10 -7.13 1.07
C LEU A 567 16.19 -6.78 2.25
N VAL A 568 15.70 -7.80 2.94
CA VAL A 568 14.95 -7.66 4.19
C VAL A 568 15.60 -8.48 5.29
N VAL A 569 15.41 -8.06 6.54
CA VAL A 569 15.79 -8.81 7.73
C VAL A 569 14.52 -9.39 8.36
N GLY A 570 14.52 -10.70 8.60
CA GLY A 570 13.38 -11.40 9.20
C GLY A 570 13.79 -12.40 10.27
N PRO A 571 12.83 -13.06 10.94
CA PRO A 571 13.13 -14.06 11.97
C PRO A 571 13.77 -15.30 11.36
N ALA A 572 14.65 -15.96 12.10
CA ALA A 572 15.21 -17.24 11.68
C ALA A 572 14.11 -18.32 11.53
N ILE A 573 13.11 -18.25 12.39
CA ILE A 573 11.92 -19.10 12.36
C ILE A 573 10.69 -18.19 12.41
N SER A 574 9.80 -18.34 11.41
CA SER A 574 8.48 -17.73 11.37
C SER A 574 7.45 -18.75 11.80
N VAL A 575 6.52 -18.37 12.67
CA VAL A 575 5.48 -19.26 13.18
C VAL A 575 4.11 -18.70 12.81
N ALA A 576 3.36 -19.47 12.05
CA ALA A 576 1.97 -19.16 11.74
C ALA A 576 1.03 -20.16 12.43
N ILE A 577 -0.17 -19.72 12.74
CA ILE A 577 -1.25 -20.54 13.27
C ILE A 577 -2.47 -20.37 12.37
N SER A 578 -3.14 -21.47 12.10
CA SER A 578 -4.37 -21.47 11.32
C SER A 578 -5.45 -22.31 12.04
N PRO A 579 -6.63 -21.76 12.17
CA PRO A 579 -7.03 -20.38 11.80
C PRO A 579 -6.47 -19.33 12.76
N ARG A 580 -6.53 -18.04 12.37
CA ARG A 580 -6.13 -16.93 13.27
C ARG A 580 -7.27 -16.49 14.17
N ALA A 581 -8.50 -16.55 13.67
CA ALA A 581 -9.70 -16.31 14.45
C ALA A 581 -10.75 -17.36 14.09
N GLY A 582 -11.78 -17.51 14.94
CA GLY A 582 -12.85 -18.47 14.72
C GLY A 582 -13.64 -18.80 15.98
N ILE A 583 -14.36 -19.90 15.93
CA ILE A 583 -15.18 -20.36 17.04
C ILE A 583 -14.88 -21.82 17.41
N VAL A 584 -15.26 -22.20 18.62
CA VAL A 584 -15.32 -23.59 19.04
C VAL A 584 -16.75 -23.89 19.52
N PRO A 585 -17.50 -24.81 18.88
CA PRO A 585 -18.78 -25.24 19.35
C PRO A 585 -18.72 -25.75 20.80
N LEU A 586 -19.64 -25.35 21.67
CA LEU A 586 -19.62 -25.68 23.11
C LEU A 586 -19.65 -27.18 23.42
N ASP A 587 -20.18 -27.99 22.52
CA ASP A 587 -20.24 -29.44 22.64
C ASP A 587 -18.97 -30.15 22.09
N SER A 588 -18.00 -29.38 21.55
CA SER A 588 -16.74 -29.92 21.05
C SER A 588 -15.91 -30.50 22.16
N LYS A 589 -15.60 -31.78 22.06
CA LYS A 589 -14.66 -32.44 22.97
C LYS A 589 -13.19 -32.08 22.69
N SER A 590 -12.93 -31.83 21.43
CA SER A 590 -11.62 -31.36 20.95
C SER A 590 -11.77 -30.73 19.57
N PHE A 591 -10.78 -29.93 19.19
CA PHE A 591 -10.73 -29.28 17.88
C PHE A 591 -9.29 -29.21 17.35
N PRO A 592 -9.10 -29.22 16.03
CA PRO A 592 -7.76 -29.13 15.44
C PRO A 592 -7.27 -27.67 15.43
N VAL A 593 -5.97 -27.53 15.61
CA VAL A 593 -5.22 -26.28 15.37
C VAL A 593 -3.99 -26.65 14.54
N THR A 594 -3.85 -26.03 13.39
CA THR A 594 -2.69 -26.25 12.51
C THR A 594 -1.71 -25.10 12.70
N THR A 595 -0.43 -25.45 12.80
CA THR A 595 0.64 -24.49 12.87
C THR A 595 1.61 -24.73 11.72
N VAL A 596 2.20 -23.67 11.20
CA VAL A 596 3.25 -23.77 10.18
C VAL A 596 4.49 -23.09 10.73
N VAL A 597 5.59 -23.83 10.73
CA VAL A 597 6.92 -23.31 11.02
C VAL A 597 7.65 -23.14 9.69
N HIS A 598 7.96 -21.91 9.34
CA HIS A 598 8.75 -21.56 8.16
C HIS A 598 10.19 -21.28 8.57
N SER A 599 11.15 -21.89 7.88
CA SER A 599 12.59 -21.72 8.17
C SER A 599 13.25 -20.74 7.21
N ASN A 600 13.82 -19.65 7.76
CA ASN A 600 14.72 -18.75 7.04
C ASN A 600 16.21 -19.08 7.30
N VAL A 601 16.49 -20.18 7.98
CA VAL A 601 17.85 -20.63 8.31
C VAL A 601 18.55 -21.14 7.05
N LYS A 602 19.79 -20.73 6.84
CA LYS A 602 20.59 -21.03 5.62
C LYS A 602 21.15 -22.45 5.56
N GLY A 603 20.70 -23.33 6.43
CA GLY A 603 21.08 -24.73 6.51
C GLY A 603 20.08 -25.50 7.36
N PRO A 604 20.45 -26.72 7.83
CA PRO A 604 19.55 -27.49 8.65
C PRO A 604 19.13 -26.77 9.93
N ALA A 605 17.84 -26.78 10.22
CA ALA A 605 17.26 -26.24 11.45
C ALA A 605 16.42 -27.32 12.13
N LYS A 606 16.60 -27.50 13.44
CA LYS A 606 15.77 -28.37 14.27
C LYS A 606 15.34 -27.63 15.53
N GLY A 607 14.08 -27.71 15.86
CA GLY A 607 13.50 -27.07 17.02
C GLY A 607 12.27 -27.78 17.53
N THR A 608 11.60 -27.15 18.49
CA THR A 608 10.35 -27.64 19.05
C THR A 608 9.26 -26.59 18.93
N LEU A 609 8.02 -27.04 18.78
CA LEU A 609 6.83 -26.22 18.74
C LEU A 609 5.84 -26.74 19.79
N LYS A 610 5.23 -25.82 20.54
CA LYS A 610 4.14 -26.10 21.46
C LYS A 610 3.06 -25.04 21.39
N LEU A 611 1.89 -25.36 21.93
CA LEU A 611 0.84 -24.38 22.13
C LEU A 611 0.82 -23.87 23.57
N GLU A 612 0.75 -22.57 23.75
CA GLU A 612 0.35 -21.97 25.03
C GLU A 612 -1.18 -21.88 25.05
N LEU A 613 -1.77 -22.57 26.03
CA LEU A 613 -3.19 -22.84 26.10
C LEU A 613 -3.82 -22.15 27.32
N PRO A 614 -5.11 -21.84 27.28
CA PRO A 614 -5.86 -21.45 28.48
C PRO A 614 -5.72 -22.48 29.62
N ALA A 615 -5.87 -22.02 30.86
CA ALA A 615 -5.70 -22.87 32.03
C ALA A 615 -6.58 -24.13 31.99
N GLY A 616 -5.94 -25.30 32.21
CA GLY A 616 -6.60 -26.60 32.20
C GLY A 616 -6.80 -27.23 30.81
N TRP A 617 -6.57 -26.48 29.72
CA TRP A 617 -6.64 -27.05 28.38
C TRP A 617 -5.39 -27.87 28.08
N ARG A 618 -5.50 -28.81 27.13
CA ARG A 618 -4.39 -29.69 26.73
C ARG A 618 -4.32 -29.78 25.20
N SER A 619 -3.15 -30.07 24.67
CA SER A 619 -2.97 -30.42 23.26
C SER A 619 -2.34 -31.80 23.10
N THR A 620 -2.65 -32.43 22.01
CA THR A 620 -1.98 -33.66 21.56
C THR A 620 -1.49 -33.45 20.12
N PRO A 621 -0.14 -33.52 19.93
CA PRO A 621 0.90 -33.68 20.92
C PRO A 621 0.99 -32.48 21.88
N GLU A 622 1.62 -32.65 23.05
CA GLU A 622 1.89 -31.54 23.98
C GLU A 622 2.98 -30.61 23.40
N SER A 623 3.94 -31.19 22.72
CA SER A 623 5.00 -30.52 21.96
C SER A 623 5.38 -31.38 20.76
N ALA A 624 5.80 -30.77 19.69
CA ALA A 624 6.26 -31.45 18.47
C ALA A 624 7.64 -30.94 18.05
N GLU A 625 8.45 -31.81 17.48
CA GLU A 625 9.68 -31.39 16.84
C GLU A 625 9.39 -30.92 15.40
N PHE A 626 10.11 -29.92 14.94
CA PHE A 626 10.20 -29.56 13.54
C PHE A 626 11.63 -29.62 13.03
N SER A 627 11.78 -29.88 11.75
CA SER A 627 13.07 -29.87 11.07
C SER A 627 12.92 -29.35 9.66
N ALA A 628 13.84 -28.50 9.25
CA ALA A 628 14.00 -28.04 7.89
C ALA A 628 15.43 -28.38 7.42
N ALA A 629 15.60 -28.80 6.18
CA ALA A 629 16.91 -29.08 5.61
C ALA A 629 17.58 -27.80 5.09
N GLN A 630 16.77 -26.84 4.64
CA GLN A 630 17.24 -25.61 4.01
C GLN A 630 16.25 -24.44 4.23
N GLU A 631 16.68 -23.27 3.81
CA GLU A 631 15.85 -22.07 3.79
C GLU A 631 14.60 -22.25 2.91
N GLY A 632 13.50 -21.69 3.35
CA GLY A 632 12.22 -21.65 2.62
C GLY A 632 11.37 -22.90 2.81
N GLU A 633 11.78 -23.85 3.68
CA GLU A 633 10.96 -25.02 3.98
C GLU A 633 9.92 -24.71 5.06
N ASP A 634 8.71 -25.21 4.80
CA ASP A 634 7.58 -25.18 5.73
C ASP A 634 7.40 -26.53 6.39
N HIS A 635 7.17 -26.52 7.70
CA HIS A 635 6.80 -27.69 8.46
C HIS A 635 5.45 -27.50 9.12
N SER A 636 4.43 -28.18 8.62
CA SER A 636 3.07 -28.13 9.16
C SER A 636 2.88 -29.12 10.28
N ILE A 637 2.37 -28.68 11.42
CA ILE A 637 2.09 -29.50 12.61
C ILE A 637 0.64 -29.28 13.04
N ALA A 638 -0.10 -30.36 13.09
CA ALA A 638 -1.48 -30.37 13.59
C ALA A 638 -1.50 -30.75 15.08
N PHE A 639 -2.17 -29.94 15.86
CA PHE A 639 -2.47 -30.18 17.27
C PHE A 639 -3.95 -30.43 17.45
N GLN A 640 -4.28 -31.42 18.25
CA GLN A 640 -5.66 -31.63 18.71
C GLN A 640 -5.81 -31.01 20.09
N VAL A 641 -6.53 -29.91 20.19
CA VAL A 641 -6.76 -29.19 21.46
C VAL A 641 -7.99 -29.71 22.15
N THR A 642 -7.85 -30.06 23.42
CA THR A 642 -8.95 -30.53 24.29
C THR A 642 -9.21 -29.45 25.32
N PRO A 643 -10.35 -28.71 25.21
CA PRO A 643 -10.72 -27.67 26.16
C PRO A 643 -11.15 -28.24 27.48
N ALA A 644 -10.89 -27.53 28.58
CA ALA A 644 -11.52 -27.78 29.87
C ALA A 644 -12.47 -26.62 30.16
N ASN A 645 -13.71 -26.96 30.52
CA ASN A 645 -14.74 -25.99 30.91
C ASN A 645 -14.99 -24.91 29.83
N LEU A 646 -15.18 -25.36 28.60
CA LEU A 646 -15.50 -24.47 27.48
C LEU A 646 -16.80 -23.70 27.77
N ALA A 647 -16.75 -22.38 27.69
CA ALA A 647 -17.88 -21.49 28.00
C ALA A 647 -18.06 -20.43 26.89
N LYS A 648 -19.18 -19.71 26.90
CA LYS A 648 -19.43 -18.58 25.97
C LYS A 648 -18.57 -17.38 26.33
N LYS A 649 -17.28 -17.45 26.01
CA LYS A 649 -16.28 -16.37 26.14
C LYS A 649 -15.14 -16.57 25.17
N SER A 650 -14.33 -15.53 25.02
CA SER A 650 -13.13 -15.56 24.18
C SER A 650 -11.97 -16.30 24.87
N TYR A 651 -11.11 -16.89 24.06
CA TYR A 651 -9.91 -17.62 24.42
C TYR A 651 -8.80 -17.30 23.42
N GLU A 652 -7.55 -17.39 23.86
CA GLU A 652 -6.37 -17.25 23.01
C GLU A 652 -5.47 -18.48 23.13
N ILE A 653 -4.95 -18.93 22.00
CA ILE A 653 -4.02 -20.04 21.88
C ILE A 653 -2.83 -19.52 21.07
N THR A 654 -1.62 -19.57 21.64
CA THR A 654 -0.44 -19.07 20.96
C THR A 654 0.53 -20.21 20.64
N ALA A 655 0.92 -20.31 19.37
CA ALA A 655 1.96 -21.24 18.95
C ALA A 655 3.34 -20.64 19.25
N VAL A 656 4.21 -21.46 19.85
CA VAL A 656 5.52 -21.03 20.33
C VAL A 656 6.58 -22.01 19.85
N ALA A 657 7.45 -21.53 18.94
CA ALA A 657 8.61 -22.30 18.52
C ALA A 657 9.86 -21.93 19.32
N ASN A 658 10.68 -22.94 19.60
CA ASN A 658 12.00 -22.76 20.18
C ASN A 658 13.05 -23.28 19.20
N TYR A 659 14.00 -22.42 18.84
CA TYR A 659 15.12 -22.75 17.97
C TYR A 659 16.39 -22.05 18.48
N SER A 660 17.48 -22.82 18.59
CA SER A 660 18.79 -22.30 19.01
C SER A 660 18.76 -21.41 20.27
N GLY A 661 17.96 -21.81 21.27
CA GLY A 661 17.80 -21.07 22.54
C GLY A 661 16.95 -19.81 22.46
N LYS A 662 16.37 -19.48 21.32
CA LYS A 662 15.45 -18.36 21.12
C LYS A 662 14.01 -18.85 20.97
N THR A 663 13.07 -18.02 21.40
CA THR A 663 11.63 -18.28 21.32
C THR A 663 11.00 -17.39 20.26
N TYR A 664 10.17 -17.98 19.40
CA TYR A 664 9.46 -17.31 18.30
C TYR A 664 7.95 -17.43 18.52
N ARG A 665 7.24 -16.30 18.48
CA ARG A 665 5.79 -16.16 18.76
C ARG A 665 5.05 -15.36 17.68
N GLU A 666 5.71 -15.10 16.59
CA GLU A 666 5.16 -14.37 15.46
C GLU A 666 5.65 -14.98 14.16
N GLY A 667 4.91 -14.76 13.14
CA GLY A 667 5.28 -15.05 11.80
C GLY A 667 5.02 -13.86 10.87
N TYR A 668 5.31 -14.05 9.62
CA TYR A 668 4.93 -13.09 8.58
C TYR A 668 4.18 -13.82 7.46
N GLN A 669 3.29 -13.07 6.86
CA GLN A 669 2.65 -13.39 5.59
C GLN A 669 3.28 -12.50 4.52
N VAL A 670 3.62 -13.06 3.38
CA VAL A 670 4.01 -12.30 2.19
C VAL A 670 2.73 -11.87 1.50
N THR A 671 2.49 -10.56 1.43
CA THR A 671 1.29 -9.99 0.81
C THR A 671 1.47 -9.77 -0.68
N GLY A 672 0.38 -9.78 -1.43
CA GLY A 672 0.36 -9.44 -2.84
C GLY A 672 0.19 -10.63 -3.78
N TYR A 673 0.48 -10.39 -5.03
CA TYR A 673 0.27 -11.34 -6.13
C TYR A 673 1.48 -11.30 -7.09
N ASN A 674 1.56 -12.27 -8.00
CA ASN A 674 2.66 -12.35 -8.94
C ASN A 674 2.77 -11.09 -9.82
N GLY A 675 3.92 -10.45 -9.81
CA GLY A 675 4.22 -9.20 -10.53
C GLY A 675 4.10 -7.94 -9.68
N LEU A 676 3.62 -8.05 -8.44
CA LEU A 676 3.70 -6.97 -7.45
C LEU A 676 4.90 -7.21 -6.54
N ARG A 677 5.56 -6.15 -6.09
CA ARG A 677 6.62 -6.24 -5.08
C ARG A 677 6.05 -6.86 -3.80
N PRO A 678 6.65 -7.92 -3.26
CA PRO A 678 6.18 -8.51 -2.02
C PRO A 678 6.50 -7.60 -0.82
N TYR A 679 5.58 -7.54 0.13
CA TYR A 679 5.84 -6.96 1.44
C TYR A 679 5.48 -7.94 2.55
N PHE A 680 5.95 -7.69 3.79
CA PHE A 680 5.85 -8.66 4.88
C PHE A 680 4.94 -8.12 5.98
N LEU A 681 3.75 -8.70 6.12
CA LEU A 681 2.84 -8.42 7.22
C LEU A 681 3.14 -9.37 8.38
N TYR A 682 3.62 -8.82 9.50
CA TYR A 682 3.89 -9.59 10.71
C TYR A 682 2.64 -9.73 11.56
N THR A 683 2.40 -10.94 12.02
CA THR A 683 1.29 -11.26 12.92
C THR A 683 1.74 -12.18 14.05
N THR A 684 1.16 -12.02 15.23
CA THR A 684 1.35 -12.98 16.31
C THR A 684 0.83 -14.35 15.88
N SER A 685 1.51 -15.42 16.31
CA SER A 685 1.07 -16.80 16.09
C SER A 685 -0.05 -17.19 17.06
N THR A 686 -1.08 -16.34 17.15
CA THR A 686 -2.18 -16.48 18.09
C THR A 686 -3.49 -16.74 17.37
N TYR A 687 -4.18 -17.81 17.78
CA TYR A 687 -5.55 -18.12 17.41
C TYR A 687 -6.50 -17.55 18.46
N ARG A 688 -7.30 -16.55 18.07
CA ARG A 688 -8.37 -15.97 18.88
C ARG A 688 -9.65 -16.74 18.60
N THR A 689 -10.26 -17.32 19.62
CA THR A 689 -11.47 -18.10 19.44
C THR A 689 -12.48 -17.86 20.56
N SER A 690 -13.75 -18.16 20.28
CA SER A 690 -14.83 -18.04 21.25
C SER A 690 -15.62 -19.34 21.35
N GLY A 691 -16.01 -19.70 22.56
CA GLY A 691 -16.95 -20.80 22.76
C GLY A 691 -18.38 -20.40 22.34
N VAL A 692 -18.96 -21.11 21.37
CA VAL A 692 -20.25 -20.75 20.77
C VAL A 692 -21.23 -21.91 20.83
N ASP A 693 -22.47 -21.62 21.27
CA ASP A 693 -23.59 -22.56 21.18
C ASP A 693 -24.11 -22.58 19.73
N VAL A 694 -23.50 -23.43 18.93
CA VAL A 694 -23.83 -23.60 17.52
C VAL A 694 -23.96 -25.08 17.18
N ARG A 695 -24.96 -25.40 16.36
CA ARG A 695 -25.21 -26.76 15.86
C ARG A 695 -25.22 -26.73 14.34
N VAL A 696 -24.80 -27.83 13.75
CA VAL A 696 -24.79 -28.08 12.30
C VAL A 696 -25.48 -29.41 12.05
N ALA A 697 -26.21 -29.53 10.96
CA ALA A 697 -26.78 -30.81 10.55
C ALA A 697 -25.67 -31.83 10.28
N PRO A 698 -25.81 -33.07 10.78
CA PRO A 698 -24.78 -34.08 10.60
C PRO A 698 -24.64 -34.53 9.16
N GLY A 699 -23.40 -34.85 8.73
CA GLY A 699 -23.12 -35.46 7.45
C GLY A 699 -23.40 -34.57 6.24
N LEU A 700 -23.22 -33.25 6.37
CA LEU A 700 -23.32 -32.31 5.26
C LEU A 700 -22.18 -32.50 4.27
N ARG A 701 -22.52 -32.51 2.99
CA ARG A 701 -21.59 -32.54 1.86
C ARG A 701 -21.64 -31.19 1.16
N VAL A 702 -20.62 -30.39 1.35
CA VAL A 702 -20.55 -29.02 0.86
C VAL A 702 -19.63 -28.92 -0.34
N GLY A 703 -20.17 -28.42 -1.46
CA GLY A 703 -19.38 -27.97 -2.59
C GLY A 703 -19.16 -26.47 -2.50
N TYR A 704 -17.97 -25.99 -2.84
CA TYR A 704 -17.64 -24.58 -2.84
C TYR A 704 -17.07 -24.17 -4.19
N ILE A 705 -17.61 -23.12 -4.78
CA ILE A 705 -17.08 -22.50 -6.00
C ILE A 705 -16.35 -21.23 -5.57
N MET A 706 -15.01 -21.28 -5.56
CA MET A 706 -14.19 -20.13 -5.20
C MET A 706 -14.36 -19.02 -6.25
N GLY A 707 -14.58 -17.80 -5.77
CA GLY A 707 -14.60 -16.58 -6.57
C GLY A 707 -13.24 -15.90 -6.63
N SER A 708 -13.18 -14.63 -6.30
CA SER A 708 -11.94 -13.85 -6.25
C SER A 708 -10.98 -14.26 -5.12
N GLY A 709 -11.48 -15.00 -4.14
CA GLY A 709 -10.78 -15.50 -2.96
C GLY A 709 -11.48 -15.07 -1.69
N ASP A 710 -11.66 -16.01 -0.75
CA ASP A 710 -12.21 -15.77 0.59
C ASP A 710 -11.86 -16.94 1.53
N ASP A 711 -12.00 -16.71 2.84
CA ASP A 711 -11.70 -17.69 3.88
C ASP A 711 -12.97 -18.37 4.46
N VAL A 712 -14.11 -18.25 3.79
CA VAL A 712 -15.36 -18.93 4.20
C VAL A 712 -15.18 -20.45 4.28
N PRO A 713 -14.53 -21.13 3.31
CA PRO A 713 -14.30 -22.56 3.40
C PRO A 713 -13.52 -22.97 4.66
N ALA A 714 -12.44 -22.25 4.99
CA ALA A 714 -11.65 -22.49 6.20
C ALA A 714 -12.49 -22.25 7.47
N SER A 715 -13.34 -21.22 7.47
CA SER A 715 -14.23 -20.91 8.57
C SER A 715 -15.31 -22.01 8.79
N LEU A 716 -15.78 -22.65 7.72
CA LEU A 716 -16.74 -23.75 7.83
C LEU A 716 -16.13 -24.99 8.50
N GLU A 717 -14.82 -25.18 8.41
CA GLU A 717 -14.14 -26.28 9.10
C GLU A 717 -14.24 -26.18 10.63
N HIS A 718 -14.38 -24.98 11.20
CA HIS A 718 -14.65 -24.77 12.64
C HIS A 718 -15.99 -25.36 13.07
N LEU A 719 -16.93 -25.45 12.14
CA LEU A 719 -18.23 -26.10 12.34
C LEU A 719 -18.16 -27.61 12.10
N GLY A 720 -16.98 -28.17 11.78
CA GLY A 720 -16.82 -29.56 11.40
C GLY A 720 -17.33 -29.89 9.99
N ILE A 721 -17.56 -28.89 9.15
CA ILE A 721 -18.02 -29.04 7.78
C ILE A 721 -16.83 -29.22 6.85
N LYS A 722 -16.75 -30.36 6.16
CA LYS A 722 -15.74 -30.55 5.10
C LYS A 722 -16.22 -29.95 3.79
N VAL A 723 -15.40 -29.06 3.23
CA VAL A 723 -15.67 -28.38 1.97
C VAL A 723 -14.92 -29.04 0.83
N SER A 724 -15.60 -29.24 -0.32
CA SER A 724 -14.98 -29.71 -1.56
C SER A 724 -15.01 -28.60 -2.60
N PHE A 725 -13.86 -28.17 -3.10
CA PHE A 725 -13.78 -27.17 -4.15
C PHE A 725 -14.24 -27.73 -5.50
N LEU A 726 -15.13 -27.02 -6.19
CA LEU A 726 -15.60 -27.37 -7.52
C LEU A 726 -14.72 -26.74 -8.58
N THR A 727 -14.21 -27.58 -9.46
CA THR A 727 -13.41 -27.16 -10.62
C THR A 727 -14.30 -26.84 -11.82
N SER A 728 -13.73 -26.26 -12.89
CA SER A 728 -14.44 -26.08 -14.17
C SER A 728 -14.95 -27.39 -14.76
N GLY A 729 -14.22 -28.49 -14.57
CA GLY A 729 -14.65 -29.83 -15.00
C GLY A 729 -15.87 -30.32 -14.23
N ASP A 730 -15.96 -30.06 -12.92
CA ASP A 730 -17.13 -30.38 -12.12
C ASP A 730 -18.38 -29.61 -12.60
N LEU A 731 -18.21 -28.31 -12.91
CA LEU A 731 -19.28 -27.47 -13.45
C LEU A 731 -19.70 -27.92 -14.87
N ALA A 732 -18.76 -28.28 -15.71
CA ALA A 732 -19.04 -28.67 -17.10
C ALA A 732 -19.75 -30.05 -17.20
N GLY A 733 -19.37 -31.02 -16.38
CA GLY A 733 -19.84 -32.41 -16.56
C GLY A 733 -19.88 -33.24 -15.28
N GLY A 734 -19.44 -32.73 -14.13
CA GLY A 734 -19.45 -33.47 -12.88
C GLY A 734 -20.85 -33.75 -12.34
N ASP A 735 -20.97 -34.74 -11.47
CA ASP A 735 -22.20 -35.01 -10.74
C ASP A 735 -22.32 -34.08 -9.55
N LEU A 736 -23.18 -33.05 -9.66
CA LEU A 736 -23.45 -32.09 -8.59
C LEU A 736 -24.36 -32.66 -7.50
N SER A 737 -25.12 -33.73 -7.76
CA SER A 737 -26.04 -34.33 -6.80
C SER A 737 -25.33 -34.98 -5.58
N LYS A 738 -24.05 -35.21 -5.68
CA LYS A 738 -23.21 -35.67 -4.56
C LYS A 738 -23.11 -34.65 -3.42
N TYR A 739 -23.41 -33.38 -3.67
CA TYR A 739 -23.43 -32.32 -2.65
C TYR A 739 -24.85 -32.08 -2.13
N ASP A 740 -24.96 -31.75 -0.86
CA ASP A 740 -26.22 -31.31 -0.24
C ASP A 740 -26.41 -29.80 -0.41
N VAL A 741 -25.32 -29.04 -0.34
CA VAL A 741 -25.28 -27.57 -0.58
C VAL A 741 -24.08 -27.21 -1.44
N ILE A 742 -24.29 -26.28 -2.35
CA ILE A 742 -23.22 -25.64 -3.13
C ILE A 742 -23.22 -24.15 -2.77
N ILE A 743 -22.05 -23.66 -2.33
CA ILE A 743 -21.82 -22.28 -1.96
C ILE A 743 -20.96 -21.62 -3.04
N LEU A 744 -21.38 -20.45 -3.50
CA LEU A 744 -20.66 -19.60 -4.41
C LEU A 744 -19.98 -18.50 -3.58
N GLY A 745 -18.65 -18.49 -3.59
CA GLY A 745 -17.86 -17.49 -2.85
C GLY A 745 -17.95 -16.10 -3.46
N VAL A 746 -17.18 -15.20 -2.89
CA VAL A 746 -17.20 -13.76 -3.21
C VAL A 746 -16.90 -13.50 -4.67
N ARG A 747 -17.76 -12.72 -5.36
CA ARG A 747 -17.59 -12.25 -6.74
C ARG A 747 -17.42 -13.37 -7.79
N THR A 748 -17.99 -14.53 -7.55
CA THR A 748 -17.85 -15.68 -8.46
C THR A 748 -18.30 -15.35 -9.89
N TYR A 749 -19.41 -14.62 -10.05
CA TYR A 749 -19.89 -14.26 -11.39
C TYR A 749 -19.07 -13.18 -12.09
N ALA A 750 -18.26 -12.43 -11.37
CA ALA A 750 -17.33 -11.48 -11.97
C ALA A 750 -16.09 -12.19 -12.56
N VAL A 751 -15.58 -13.24 -11.89
CA VAL A 751 -14.26 -13.84 -12.20
C VAL A 751 -14.32 -15.23 -12.83
N ARG A 752 -15.50 -15.89 -12.89
CA ARG A 752 -15.67 -17.27 -13.33
C ARG A 752 -16.54 -17.38 -14.59
N ASP A 753 -15.91 -17.34 -15.76
CA ASP A 753 -16.59 -17.52 -17.05
C ASP A 753 -17.27 -18.89 -17.18
N ASP A 754 -16.66 -19.92 -16.64
CA ASP A 754 -17.19 -21.28 -16.60
C ASP A 754 -18.48 -21.36 -15.79
N LEU A 755 -18.58 -20.65 -14.66
CA LEU A 755 -19.82 -20.57 -13.88
C LEU A 755 -20.93 -19.91 -14.69
N ARG A 756 -20.66 -18.78 -15.35
CA ARG A 756 -21.64 -18.13 -16.24
C ARG A 756 -22.12 -19.05 -17.35
N THR A 757 -21.20 -19.78 -17.95
CA THR A 757 -21.48 -20.74 -19.03
C THR A 757 -22.35 -21.91 -18.56
N TYR A 758 -22.04 -22.45 -17.40
CA TYR A 758 -22.72 -23.66 -16.88
C TYR A 758 -23.76 -23.38 -15.79
N ASN A 759 -24.21 -22.13 -15.64
CA ASN A 759 -25.16 -21.71 -14.61
C ASN A 759 -26.46 -22.54 -14.60
N ASN A 760 -26.93 -22.95 -15.77
CA ASN A 760 -28.14 -23.79 -15.89
C ASN A 760 -28.00 -25.11 -15.15
N ARG A 761 -26.80 -25.72 -15.11
CA ARG A 761 -26.59 -26.95 -14.35
C ARG A 761 -26.71 -26.73 -12.82
N LEU A 762 -26.30 -25.55 -12.36
CA LEU A 762 -26.45 -25.16 -10.97
C LEU A 762 -27.93 -24.94 -10.61
N LEU A 763 -28.69 -24.30 -11.51
CA LEU A 763 -30.14 -24.14 -11.36
C LEU A 763 -30.86 -25.48 -11.40
N ASP A 764 -30.48 -26.41 -12.27
CA ASP A 764 -31.02 -27.77 -12.31
C ASP A 764 -30.71 -28.56 -11.06
N TYR A 765 -29.48 -28.41 -10.50
CA TYR A 765 -29.15 -28.98 -9.21
C TYR A 765 -30.07 -28.46 -8.10
N ALA A 766 -30.29 -27.14 -8.05
CA ALA A 766 -31.25 -26.55 -7.08
C ALA A 766 -32.66 -27.06 -7.32
N ARG A 767 -33.17 -27.09 -8.59
CA ARG A 767 -34.51 -27.58 -8.92
C ARG A 767 -34.74 -29.03 -8.47
N ASN A 768 -33.70 -29.86 -8.54
CA ASN A 768 -33.75 -31.28 -8.18
C ASN A 768 -33.57 -31.57 -6.68
N GLY A 769 -33.43 -30.56 -5.85
CA GLY A 769 -33.41 -30.68 -4.40
C GLY A 769 -32.14 -30.19 -3.71
N GLY A 770 -31.16 -29.70 -4.43
CA GLY A 770 -29.97 -29.05 -3.85
C GLY A 770 -30.27 -27.72 -3.20
N VAL A 771 -29.34 -27.25 -2.40
CA VAL A 771 -29.36 -25.89 -1.86
C VAL A 771 -28.20 -25.10 -2.48
N VAL A 772 -28.47 -23.93 -3.04
CA VAL A 772 -27.48 -23.01 -3.56
C VAL A 772 -27.45 -21.77 -2.68
N ILE A 773 -26.27 -21.38 -2.21
CA ILE A 773 -26.04 -20.15 -1.48
C ILE A 773 -25.08 -19.30 -2.31
N VAL A 774 -25.50 -18.11 -2.69
CA VAL A 774 -24.69 -17.16 -3.44
C VAL A 774 -24.28 -16.04 -2.48
N GLU A 775 -22.96 -15.95 -2.21
CA GLU A 775 -22.39 -14.88 -1.41
C GLU A 775 -22.33 -13.57 -2.23
N TYR A 776 -21.85 -12.52 -1.61
CA TYR A 776 -21.61 -11.22 -2.23
C TYR A 776 -21.13 -11.31 -3.68
N ASN A 777 -21.84 -10.65 -4.59
CA ASN A 777 -21.45 -10.49 -5.99
C ASN A 777 -21.66 -9.05 -6.47
N THR A 778 -20.95 -8.67 -7.50
CA THR A 778 -20.99 -7.36 -8.13
C THR A 778 -22.06 -7.31 -9.25
N PRO A 779 -22.28 -6.14 -9.91
CA PRO A 779 -23.34 -5.99 -10.95
C PRO A 779 -23.29 -6.98 -12.12
N GLU A 780 -22.17 -7.69 -12.33
CA GLU A 780 -22.11 -8.80 -13.29
C GLU A 780 -23.13 -9.90 -12.98
N TYR A 781 -23.54 -10.02 -11.71
CA TYR A 781 -24.60 -10.93 -11.29
C TYR A 781 -26.00 -10.49 -11.75
N ASP A 782 -26.20 -9.22 -12.08
CA ASP A 782 -27.47 -8.62 -12.51
C ASP A 782 -27.92 -9.08 -13.94
N HIS A 783 -27.39 -10.20 -14.43
CA HIS A 783 -27.82 -10.84 -15.68
C HIS A 783 -28.82 -11.97 -15.44
N ASN A 784 -29.51 -11.97 -14.31
CA ASN A 784 -30.53 -12.95 -13.95
C ASN A 784 -30.01 -14.40 -13.94
N TYR A 785 -28.91 -14.64 -13.23
CA TYR A 785 -28.38 -15.99 -13.00
C TYR A 785 -29.13 -16.80 -11.94
N GLY A 786 -30.01 -16.17 -11.19
CA GLY A 786 -30.90 -16.84 -10.23
C GLY A 786 -32.09 -17.51 -10.89
N PRO A 787 -32.89 -18.29 -10.12
CA PRO A 787 -34.03 -19.06 -10.63
C PRO A 787 -35.23 -18.21 -11.05
N TYR A 788 -35.35 -16.98 -10.56
CA TYR A 788 -36.37 -16.00 -10.86
C TYR A 788 -35.76 -14.62 -11.11
N PRO A 789 -36.46 -13.70 -11.79
CA PRO A 789 -35.96 -12.37 -12.08
C PRO A 789 -35.65 -11.54 -10.82
N TYR A 790 -34.58 -10.77 -10.87
CA TYR A 790 -34.20 -9.77 -9.86
C TYR A 790 -33.43 -8.63 -10.54
N VAL A 791 -33.32 -7.52 -9.84
CA VAL A 791 -32.52 -6.36 -10.27
C VAL A 791 -31.62 -5.93 -9.12
N MET A 792 -30.35 -5.95 -9.33
CA MET A 792 -29.33 -5.34 -8.46
C MET A 792 -29.12 -3.87 -8.84
N GLY A 793 -29.04 -3.60 -10.16
CA GLY A 793 -28.80 -2.26 -10.70
C GLY A 793 -27.35 -1.86 -10.70
N ASN A 794 -27.06 -0.69 -11.28
CA ASN A 794 -25.68 -0.18 -11.42
C ASN A 794 -25.12 0.45 -10.14
N ASN A 795 -26.01 0.86 -9.22
CA ASN A 795 -25.64 1.41 -7.91
C ASN A 795 -26.44 0.69 -6.83
N PRO A 796 -26.15 -0.56 -6.55
CA PRO A 796 -26.81 -1.30 -5.51
C PRO A 796 -26.51 -0.70 -4.13
N GLU A 797 -27.50 -0.75 -3.26
CA GLU A 797 -27.39 -0.26 -1.87
C GLU A 797 -26.36 -1.07 -1.06
N GLU A 798 -25.82 -0.40 -0.07
CA GLU A 798 -24.91 -0.95 0.94
C GLU A 798 -25.40 -0.52 2.32
N VAL A 799 -25.08 -1.27 3.34
CA VAL A 799 -25.30 -0.92 4.74
C VAL A 799 -23.96 -0.98 5.45
N THR A 800 -23.43 0.18 5.71
CA THR A 800 -22.03 0.40 6.10
C THR A 800 -21.82 0.36 7.61
N ASP A 801 -22.82 0.76 8.39
CA ASP A 801 -22.76 0.70 9.85
C ASP A 801 -22.98 -0.74 10.33
N GLU A 802 -21.93 -1.41 10.78
CA GLU A 802 -21.95 -2.77 11.32
C GLU A 802 -22.81 -2.91 12.58
N ALA A 803 -23.08 -1.82 13.28
CA ALA A 803 -23.96 -1.78 14.44
C ALA A 803 -25.43 -1.55 14.08
N SER A 804 -25.74 -1.24 12.83
CA SER A 804 -27.10 -1.01 12.35
C SER A 804 -28.05 -2.15 12.75
N LYS A 805 -29.24 -1.79 13.26
CA LYS A 805 -30.25 -2.77 13.69
C LYS A 805 -30.68 -3.65 12.52
N VAL A 806 -30.78 -4.95 12.76
CA VAL A 806 -31.32 -5.91 11.79
C VAL A 806 -32.70 -6.42 12.29
N ASP A 807 -33.73 -6.24 11.48
CA ASP A 807 -35.06 -6.76 11.72
C ASP A 807 -35.27 -8.05 10.95
N ILE A 808 -35.77 -9.09 11.65
CA ILE A 808 -36.13 -10.39 11.05
C ILE A 808 -37.56 -10.27 10.48
N LEU A 809 -37.69 -10.27 9.15
CA LEU A 809 -38.97 -10.12 8.45
C LEU A 809 -39.75 -11.42 8.38
N ALA A 810 -39.08 -12.54 8.30
CA ALA A 810 -39.66 -13.89 8.14
C ALA A 810 -39.27 -14.79 9.32
N PRO A 811 -39.76 -14.53 10.55
CA PRO A 811 -39.32 -15.25 11.75
C PRO A 811 -39.65 -16.74 11.74
N ALA A 812 -40.59 -17.18 10.88
CA ALA A 812 -40.93 -18.59 10.71
C ALA A 812 -40.03 -19.34 9.73
N ASN A 813 -39.20 -18.62 8.97
CA ASN A 813 -38.31 -19.23 7.99
C ASN A 813 -37.29 -20.17 8.68
N PRO A 814 -37.00 -21.35 8.13
CA PRO A 814 -36.09 -22.30 8.74
C PRO A 814 -34.66 -21.75 8.93
N VAL A 815 -34.20 -20.76 8.14
CA VAL A 815 -32.91 -20.05 8.32
C VAL A 815 -32.78 -19.48 9.75
N PHE A 816 -33.88 -19.09 10.41
CA PHE A 816 -33.86 -18.54 11.76
C PHE A 816 -34.20 -19.51 12.86
N ASN A 817 -34.57 -20.75 12.51
CA ASN A 817 -35.13 -21.68 13.50
C ASN A 817 -34.42 -23.02 13.56
N TRP A 818 -33.63 -23.42 12.56
CA TRP A 818 -33.05 -24.74 12.53
C TRP A 818 -31.64 -24.76 11.85
N PRO A 819 -30.66 -25.45 12.46
CA PRO A 819 -30.69 -26.12 13.75
C PRO A 819 -30.51 -25.18 14.94
N ASN A 820 -30.24 -23.88 14.71
CA ASN A 820 -30.06 -22.88 15.74
C ASN A 820 -31.23 -21.90 15.74
N LYS A 821 -31.67 -21.47 16.91
CA LYS A 821 -32.63 -20.36 17.04
C LYS A 821 -31.85 -19.06 16.92
N ILE A 822 -32.08 -18.29 15.86
CA ILE A 822 -31.48 -17.00 15.61
C ILE A 822 -32.32 -15.89 16.24
N THR A 823 -31.67 -14.91 16.78
CA THR A 823 -32.25 -13.74 17.45
C THR A 823 -31.51 -12.46 17.04
N GLU A 824 -32.01 -11.32 17.44
CA GLU A 824 -31.31 -10.03 17.20
C GLU A 824 -29.88 -10.00 17.78
N ASN A 825 -29.59 -10.80 18.81
CA ASN A 825 -28.25 -10.87 19.40
C ASN A 825 -27.21 -11.50 18.45
N ASP A 826 -27.63 -12.29 17.48
CA ASP A 826 -26.74 -12.91 16.49
C ASP A 826 -26.22 -11.91 15.45
N PHE A 827 -26.75 -10.69 15.44
CA PHE A 827 -26.28 -9.59 14.59
C PHE A 827 -25.39 -8.58 15.34
N ARG A 828 -24.99 -8.86 16.59
CA ARG A 828 -24.10 -7.99 17.36
C ARG A 828 -22.64 -8.39 17.18
N GLY A 829 -21.75 -7.38 17.26
CA GLY A 829 -20.29 -7.57 17.15
C GLY A 829 -19.88 -8.01 15.75
N TRP A 830 -20.60 -7.59 14.74
CA TRP A 830 -20.16 -7.69 13.35
C TRP A 830 -19.03 -6.66 13.10
N ALA A 831 -18.18 -6.96 12.16
CA ALA A 831 -17.00 -6.18 11.83
C ALA A 831 -17.22 -5.43 10.51
N GLU A 832 -16.79 -4.18 10.47
CA GLU A 832 -16.63 -3.32 9.30
C GLU A 832 -17.94 -2.91 8.60
N GLU A 833 -18.81 -3.86 8.20
CA GLU A 833 -20.06 -3.56 7.49
C GLU A 833 -21.14 -4.63 7.71
N ARG A 834 -22.39 -4.26 7.49
CA ARG A 834 -23.46 -5.25 7.37
C ARG A 834 -23.42 -5.98 6.05
N GLY A 835 -23.13 -5.28 4.97
CA GLY A 835 -23.02 -5.84 3.66
C GLY A 835 -23.26 -4.86 2.53
N SER A 836 -23.11 -5.34 1.32
CA SER A 836 -23.08 -4.53 0.11
C SER A 836 -23.75 -5.26 -1.06
N LYS A 837 -24.21 -4.50 -2.06
CA LYS A 837 -24.84 -5.00 -3.28
C LYS A 837 -26.21 -5.65 -3.05
N TRP A 838 -27.06 -4.92 -2.35
CA TRP A 838 -28.45 -5.29 -2.08
C TRP A 838 -29.28 -5.28 -3.35
N MET A 839 -30.16 -6.25 -3.51
CA MET A 839 -31.13 -6.26 -4.60
C MET A 839 -32.14 -5.12 -4.42
N GLN A 840 -32.36 -4.36 -5.49
CA GLN A 840 -33.32 -3.26 -5.53
C GLN A 840 -34.76 -3.76 -5.74
N SER A 841 -34.91 -4.84 -6.51
CA SER A 841 -36.19 -5.50 -6.74
C SER A 841 -36.00 -6.98 -7.07
N TRP A 842 -37.03 -7.77 -6.80
CA TRP A 842 -37.03 -9.21 -7.03
C TRP A 842 -38.44 -9.75 -7.27
N ASP A 843 -38.52 -10.90 -7.93
CA ASP A 843 -39.76 -11.62 -8.17
C ASP A 843 -40.39 -12.12 -6.85
N SER A 844 -41.73 -12.25 -6.83
CA SER A 844 -42.49 -12.65 -5.65
C SER A 844 -42.18 -14.05 -5.09
N HIS A 845 -41.48 -14.89 -5.83
CA HIS A 845 -41.00 -16.18 -5.34
C HIS A 845 -39.82 -16.05 -4.38
N TYR A 846 -39.14 -14.89 -4.33
CA TYR A 846 -38.13 -14.60 -3.33
C TYR A 846 -38.80 -14.02 -2.07
N GLU A 847 -38.51 -14.61 -0.93
CA GLU A 847 -38.86 -14.11 0.40
C GLU A 847 -37.66 -13.30 0.93
N ALA A 848 -37.83 -11.99 1.22
CA ALA A 848 -36.86 -11.18 1.91
C ALA A 848 -36.83 -11.54 3.39
N LEU A 849 -35.71 -12.00 3.90
CA LEU A 849 -35.60 -12.55 5.25
C LEU A 849 -35.28 -11.50 6.31
N LEU A 850 -34.49 -10.48 5.94
CA LEU A 850 -33.97 -9.47 6.85
C LEU A 850 -34.20 -8.06 6.29
N SER A 851 -34.25 -7.09 7.20
CA SER A 851 -34.21 -5.67 6.87
C SER A 851 -33.22 -4.95 7.77
N THR A 852 -32.42 -4.06 7.19
CA THR A 852 -31.50 -3.20 7.93
C THR A 852 -31.26 -1.91 7.13
N HIS A 853 -30.70 -0.90 7.74
CA HIS A 853 -30.35 0.36 7.07
C HIS A 853 -29.38 1.16 7.94
N ASP A 854 -28.62 2.01 7.30
CA ASP A 854 -27.81 2.99 8.03
C ASP A 854 -28.68 4.05 8.70
N PRO A 855 -28.18 4.70 9.75
CA PRO A 855 -28.94 5.75 10.45
C PRO A 855 -29.49 6.82 9.50
N GLY A 856 -30.78 7.11 9.62
CA GLY A 856 -31.46 8.10 8.78
C GLY A 856 -31.84 7.64 7.37
N GLN A 857 -31.58 6.40 7.00
CA GLN A 857 -31.94 5.84 5.70
C GLN A 857 -33.22 4.97 5.72
N ALA A 858 -33.74 4.71 4.52
CA ALA A 858 -34.89 3.81 4.38
C ALA A 858 -34.46 2.34 4.58
N PRO A 859 -35.32 1.50 5.18
CA PRO A 859 -35.02 0.09 5.38
C PRO A 859 -34.76 -0.67 4.08
N GLN A 860 -33.61 -1.35 4.00
CA GLN A 860 -33.19 -2.20 2.89
C GLN A 860 -33.56 -3.66 3.19
N LYS A 861 -34.12 -4.35 2.20
CA LYS A 861 -34.63 -5.74 2.38
C LYS A 861 -34.00 -6.74 1.43
N GLY A 862 -33.29 -6.30 0.39
CA GLY A 862 -32.74 -7.14 -0.67
C GLY A 862 -31.43 -7.83 -0.31
N GLY A 863 -31.01 -7.82 0.97
CA GLY A 863 -29.69 -8.33 1.40
C GLY A 863 -29.66 -9.84 1.64
N LEU A 864 -30.80 -10.44 2.05
CA LEU A 864 -30.92 -11.88 2.21
C LEU A 864 -32.25 -12.34 1.62
N LEU A 865 -32.18 -12.94 0.43
CA LEU A 865 -33.32 -13.40 -0.34
C LEU A 865 -33.34 -14.93 -0.40
N TYR A 866 -34.48 -15.53 -0.02
CA TYR A 866 -34.68 -16.96 0.00
C TYR A 866 -35.73 -17.33 -1.03
N ALA A 867 -35.47 -18.30 -1.88
CA ALA A 867 -36.47 -18.83 -2.83
C ALA A 867 -36.52 -20.36 -2.79
N LYS A 868 -37.72 -20.90 -2.78
CA LYS A 868 -37.94 -22.31 -3.13
C LYS A 868 -37.90 -22.45 -4.64
N TYR A 869 -37.16 -23.42 -5.14
CA TYR A 869 -37.01 -23.68 -6.58
C TYR A 869 -37.11 -25.18 -6.86
N GLY A 870 -38.22 -25.61 -7.40
CA GLY A 870 -38.52 -27.01 -7.56
C GLY A 870 -38.55 -27.73 -6.18
N LYS A 871 -37.63 -28.68 -5.98
CA LYS A 871 -37.47 -29.40 -4.72
C LYS A 871 -36.40 -28.78 -3.82
N GLY A 872 -35.72 -27.80 -4.28
CA GLY A 872 -34.56 -27.22 -3.61
C GLY A 872 -34.73 -25.77 -3.19
N ILE A 873 -33.63 -25.12 -2.84
CA ILE A 873 -33.59 -23.78 -2.29
C ILE A 873 -32.49 -23.01 -2.98
N TYR A 874 -32.74 -21.72 -3.22
CA TYR A 874 -31.78 -20.78 -3.70
C TYR A 874 -31.73 -19.56 -2.78
N ILE A 875 -30.54 -19.17 -2.31
CA ILE A 875 -30.34 -18.06 -1.41
C ILE A 875 -29.36 -17.10 -2.05
N TYR A 876 -29.74 -15.83 -2.14
CA TYR A 876 -28.81 -14.73 -2.37
C TYR A 876 -28.50 -14.05 -1.05
N ASN A 877 -27.22 -13.83 -0.78
CA ASN A 877 -26.74 -13.21 0.44
C ASN A 877 -25.77 -12.08 0.13
N ALA A 878 -26.13 -10.87 0.47
CA ALA A 878 -25.31 -9.66 0.39
C ALA A 878 -24.70 -9.23 1.73
N TYR A 879 -25.09 -9.90 2.83
CA TYR A 879 -24.45 -9.67 4.12
C TYR A 879 -23.01 -10.16 4.11
N ALA A 880 -22.10 -9.41 4.72
CA ALA A 880 -20.65 -9.62 4.64
C ALA A 880 -20.16 -10.83 5.48
N PHE A 881 -20.74 -12.03 5.30
CA PHE A 881 -20.30 -13.23 6.02
C PHE A 881 -18.85 -13.58 5.73
N TYR A 882 -18.35 -13.27 4.54
CA TYR A 882 -16.95 -13.49 4.14
C TYR A 882 -15.95 -12.69 4.97
N ARG A 883 -16.42 -11.62 5.67
CA ARG A 883 -15.63 -10.85 6.65
C ARG A 883 -15.87 -11.37 8.07
N GLN A 884 -17.13 -11.67 8.41
CA GLN A 884 -17.53 -12.04 9.76
C GLN A 884 -17.03 -13.43 10.20
N LEU A 885 -17.05 -14.40 9.30
CA LEU A 885 -16.64 -15.77 9.62
C LEU A 885 -15.14 -15.86 9.92
N PRO A 886 -14.22 -15.30 9.10
CA PRO A 886 -12.79 -15.28 9.42
C PRO A 886 -12.46 -14.53 10.72
N GLU A 887 -13.25 -13.51 11.10
CA GLU A 887 -13.08 -12.77 12.36
C GLU A 887 -13.70 -13.51 13.58
N GLY A 888 -14.35 -14.63 13.37
CA GLY A 888 -14.89 -15.44 14.45
C GLY A 888 -16.17 -14.89 15.10
N VAL A 889 -16.97 -14.11 14.37
CA VAL A 889 -18.22 -13.50 14.87
C VAL A 889 -19.25 -14.60 15.17
N PRO A 890 -19.62 -14.82 16.43
CA PRO A 890 -20.42 -15.99 16.83
C PRO A 890 -21.78 -16.09 16.15
N GLY A 891 -22.47 -14.95 16.02
CA GLY A 891 -23.81 -14.90 15.40
C GLY A 891 -23.76 -15.21 13.91
N ALA A 892 -22.76 -14.75 13.20
CA ALA A 892 -22.55 -15.05 11.80
C ALA A 892 -22.39 -16.56 11.57
N TYR A 893 -21.59 -17.22 12.39
CA TYR A 893 -21.45 -18.68 12.33
C TYR A 893 -22.77 -19.41 12.55
N ARG A 894 -23.62 -18.95 13.50
CA ARG A 894 -24.93 -19.56 13.76
C ARG A 894 -25.90 -19.41 12.60
N ILE A 895 -25.93 -18.23 11.98
CA ILE A 895 -26.79 -17.96 10.81
C ILE A 895 -26.30 -18.78 9.61
N PHE A 896 -25.00 -18.78 9.35
CA PHE A 896 -24.42 -19.52 8.22
C PHE A 896 -24.56 -21.04 8.39
N ALA A 897 -24.37 -21.54 9.61
CA ALA A 897 -24.64 -22.94 9.96
C ALA A 897 -26.10 -23.36 9.64
N ASN A 898 -27.04 -22.48 9.90
CA ASN A 898 -28.45 -22.71 9.54
C ASN A 898 -28.64 -22.79 8.03
N MET A 899 -28.14 -21.80 7.29
CA MET A 899 -28.24 -21.80 5.82
C MET A 899 -27.64 -23.07 5.21
N ALA A 900 -26.42 -23.44 5.63
CA ALA A 900 -25.76 -24.66 5.16
C ALA A 900 -26.48 -25.93 5.54
N SER A 901 -27.19 -25.93 6.68
CA SER A 901 -27.92 -27.11 7.18
C SER A 901 -29.28 -27.35 6.55
N LEU A 902 -29.85 -26.39 5.82
CA LEU A 902 -31.19 -26.46 5.22
C LEU A 902 -31.50 -27.77 4.45
N PRO A 903 -30.54 -28.39 3.71
CA PRO A 903 -30.83 -29.67 3.04
C PRO A 903 -31.29 -30.80 3.96
N LYS A 904 -30.87 -30.75 5.19
CA LYS A 904 -31.19 -31.80 6.20
C LYS A 904 -32.31 -31.40 7.16
N ASN A 905 -33.02 -30.30 6.94
CA ASN A 905 -34.09 -29.86 7.80
C ASN A 905 -35.26 -30.87 7.75
N PRO A 906 -35.68 -31.46 8.89
CA PRO A 906 -36.80 -32.43 8.92
C PRO A 906 -38.14 -31.86 8.48
N ALA A 907 -38.33 -30.56 8.56
CA ALA A 907 -39.57 -29.85 8.19
C ALA A 907 -39.61 -29.38 6.74
N ARG A 908 -38.60 -29.75 5.92
CA ARG A 908 -38.46 -29.33 4.53
C ARG A 908 -39.51 -29.92 3.58
#